data_87b344778426a8af0fe165d47e1260ed
#
_entry.id   87b344778426a8af0fe165d47e1260ed
#
_cell.length_a   1.000
_cell.length_b   1.000
_cell.length_c   1.000
_cell.angle_alpha   90.00
_cell.angle_beta   90.00
_cell.angle_gamma   90.00
#
_symmetry.space_group_name_H-M   'P 1'
#
loop_
_entity.id
_entity.type
_entity.pdbx_description
1 polymer ?
#
loop_
_entity_poly.entity_id
_entity_poly.type
_entity_poly.pdbx_seq_one_letter_code
_entity_poly.pdbx_strand_id
1 'polypeptide(L)'
;MKKLWIVILLLLPLFAQGADDVIPIPRVEYLEFARASADWTWDNRDSLLTLWRDNFDEKSIFGYRPPPRFLEMATIYATLYDYEGNIEYANRAKQVLLDYSEYKKMYPKKEEKRRPDYTNGVPALPDFFTNMRYIRPYEVLKRKGFLSDSEKKEIEKVIAHSIDYVLQSQEWGAMNRSCLRAEALAWAVRAVPDHPHTKYWKSYERALGFDNWGNWEIEDATIYHGVWLYALLGYADAKNESKELFHTPEMYYYAQYFLHLMCPDGMIPDFGDSHRIQPNWSRFLVFFEAAAKAYDDPELKWAAATIGRKFVDFSKVQSIGLAYLLLDCYRFGTDDLNPAQPTILSEEVMEDVQGKKIVFRDGWDSKSSYMMLNYRDEGDGGVIFRDYLRDAIPVEEEKMTHGHADEGGICRLMHDGTILLVDGGYRDYMPSGMYGAFRQDYFHNRLCVRQGKIWMGQEAGEWRYSPTDHPKIEGQSIIDYLHNAGSYRFVRTQKIDFLTFDDFDYCRTKLIDDKLGYQWDRVVTWVKDPGIYIVFDVMKATEEEWMTAANLWHTRKILDQGDHWYLTQYDSLTNKKYDPESNLLIYFPETHYRLESVEPEKRNYQNEIVISQYTGQHFELGEHIGFVTALIPQGLDEDPRPWIDRISFIDSDNPGDGMSVEIKLDKQTIQVGMKRDMRMDMVRDYRRPKYTYESGKYNCGKVETNADFFYTEKTKKKLSFTVVNVSKAYYDGKELFAQLPSQFGLAFDGSSSEYGIGKARYWRDEIDFK
;
A
#
# COMPACT_ATOMS: atom_id res chain seq x y z
N MET A 1 -17.21 54.55 50.52
CA MET A 1 -17.59 53.77 49.32
C MET A 1 -16.34 53.08 48.82
N LYS A 2 -16.09 51.84 49.22
CA LYS A 2 -14.97 51.01 48.76
C LYS A 2 -15.52 50.08 47.68
N LYS A 3 -15.00 50.16 46.44
CA LYS A 3 -15.32 49.24 45.35
C LYS A 3 -14.53 47.93 45.56
N LEU A 4 -15.25 46.87 45.76
CA LEU A 4 -14.73 45.50 45.81
C LEU A 4 -14.58 45.02 44.36
N TRP A 5 -13.37 44.72 43.92
CA TRP A 5 -13.09 44.01 42.66
C TRP A 5 -13.09 42.53 42.95
N ILE A 6 -14.05 41.81 42.43
CA ILE A 6 -14.09 40.35 42.42
C ILE A 6 -13.30 39.91 41.18
N VAL A 7 -12.13 39.32 41.43
CA VAL A 7 -11.34 38.64 40.42
C VAL A 7 -11.95 37.23 40.28
N ILE A 8 -12.66 37.00 39.23
CA ILE A 8 -13.11 35.65 38.84
C ILE A 8 -11.91 35.01 38.15
N LEU A 9 -11.20 34.15 38.87
CA LEU A 9 -10.27 33.20 38.27
C LEU A 9 -11.10 32.13 37.52
N LEU A 10 -11.22 32.27 36.23
CA LEU A 10 -11.63 31.20 35.34
C LEU A 10 -10.52 30.14 35.36
N LEU A 11 -10.72 29.07 36.09
CA LEU A 11 -10.02 27.81 35.92
C LEU A 11 -10.46 27.26 34.54
N LEU A 12 -9.71 27.62 33.51
CA LEU A 12 -9.71 26.86 32.26
C LEU A 12 -9.09 25.49 32.60
N PRO A 13 -9.76 24.39 32.30
CA PRO A 13 -9.08 23.10 32.35
C PRO A 13 -7.93 23.17 31.34
N LEU A 14 -6.73 22.84 31.79
CA LEU A 14 -5.64 22.46 30.92
C LEU A 14 -6.12 21.21 30.14
N PHE A 15 -6.79 21.45 29.02
CA PHE A 15 -6.85 20.44 27.99
C PHE A 15 -5.41 20.19 27.53
N ALA A 16 -4.99 18.95 27.61
CA ALA A 16 -3.82 18.46 26.90
C ALA A 16 -3.81 19.10 25.51
N GLN A 17 -2.67 19.57 25.05
CA GLN A 17 -2.50 19.91 23.65
C GLN A 17 -2.75 18.62 22.85
N GLY A 18 -4.02 18.43 22.50
CA GLY A 18 -4.45 17.38 21.61
C GLY A 18 -4.10 17.77 20.20
N ALA A 19 -3.89 16.77 19.39
CA ALA A 19 -3.75 16.75 17.95
C ALA A 19 -4.27 18.03 17.28
N ASP A 20 -3.49 18.59 16.36
CA ASP A 20 -3.89 19.73 15.55
C ASP A 20 -5.27 19.43 14.93
N ASP A 21 -6.29 20.19 15.33
CA ASP A 21 -7.64 20.04 14.78
C ASP A 21 -7.57 20.23 13.27
N VAL A 22 -7.73 19.15 12.51
CA VAL A 22 -7.70 19.21 11.05
C VAL A 22 -8.92 19.93 10.56
N ILE A 23 -8.71 21.14 10.03
CA ILE A 23 -9.78 21.98 9.52
C ILE A 23 -10.25 21.44 8.16
N PRO A 24 -11.53 21.10 7.96
CA PRO A 24 -12.04 20.63 6.68
C PRO A 24 -11.89 21.71 5.61
N ILE A 25 -11.77 21.29 4.37
CA ILE A 25 -11.81 22.20 3.23
C ILE A 25 -13.29 22.45 2.89
N PRO A 26 -13.78 23.72 2.93
CA PRO A 26 -15.12 24.02 2.49
C PRO A 26 -15.32 23.62 1.03
N ARG A 27 -16.43 22.98 0.69
CA ARG A 27 -16.71 22.53 -0.69
C ARG A 27 -16.61 23.66 -1.72
N VAL A 28 -16.99 24.88 -1.33
CA VAL A 28 -16.89 26.05 -2.21
C VAL A 28 -15.45 26.30 -2.66
N GLU A 29 -14.44 26.04 -1.85
CA GLU A 29 -13.03 26.20 -2.23
C GLU A 29 -12.65 25.25 -3.38
N TYR A 30 -13.15 24.01 -3.38
CA TYR A 30 -12.97 23.08 -4.50
C TYR A 30 -13.60 23.60 -5.79
N LEU A 31 -14.80 24.17 -5.71
CA LEU A 31 -15.50 24.73 -6.88
C LEU A 31 -14.78 25.95 -7.45
N GLU A 32 -14.34 26.87 -6.57
CA GLU A 32 -13.60 28.06 -6.99
C GLU A 32 -12.26 27.73 -7.62
N PHE A 33 -11.54 26.74 -7.06
CA PHE A 33 -10.33 26.26 -7.68
C PHE A 33 -10.57 25.62 -9.07
N ALA A 34 -11.63 24.82 -9.19
CA ALA A 34 -12.01 24.21 -10.45
C ALA A 34 -12.33 25.29 -11.50
N ARG A 35 -13.10 26.32 -11.12
CA ARG A 35 -13.40 27.50 -11.97
C ARG A 35 -12.16 28.22 -12.41
N ALA A 36 -11.31 28.62 -11.47
CA ALA A 36 -10.08 29.35 -11.75
C ALA A 36 -9.14 28.58 -12.67
N SER A 37 -9.04 27.24 -12.47
CA SER A 37 -8.23 26.37 -13.31
C SER A 37 -8.79 26.22 -14.73
N ALA A 38 -10.10 26.15 -14.87
CA ALA A 38 -10.75 26.09 -16.18
C ALA A 38 -10.57 27.41 -16.93
N ASP A 39 -10.76 28.56 -16.26
CA ASP A 39 -10.55 29.89 -16.87
C ASP A 39 -9.09 30.10 -17.28
N TRP A 40 -8.13 29.78 -16.41
CA TRP A 40 -6.71 29.83 -16.75
C TRP A 40 -6.38 28.95 -17.96
N THR A 41 -6.90 27.72 -18.01
CA THR A 41 -6.66 26.79 -19.12
C THR A 41 -7.29 27.31 -20.41
N TRP A 42 -8.49 27.89 -20.34
CA TRP A 42 -9.17 28.51 -21.49
C TRP A 42 -8.37 29.68 -22.08
N ASP A 43 -7.91 30.58 -21.23
CA ASP A 43 -7.16 31.77 -21.65
C ASP A 43 -5.78 31.41 -22.22
N ASN A 44 -5.19 30.30 -21.81
CA ASN A 44 -3.88 29.83 -22.24
C ASN A 44 -3.91 28.68 -23.27
N ARG A 45 -5.09 28.24 -23.76
CA ARG A 45 -5.24 27.02 -24.55
C ARG A 45 -4.36 26.98 -25.79
N ASP A 46 -4.21 28.09 -26.52
CA ASP A 46 -3.43 28.13 -27.75
C ASP A 46 -1.93 28.00 -27.48
N SER A 47 -1.44 28.63 -26.42
CA SER A 47 -0.05 28.48 -25.99
C SER A 47 0.24 27.08 -25.45
N LEU A 48 -0.72 26.45 -24.71
CA LEU A 48 -0.60 25.08 -24.23
C LEU A 48 -0.55 24.07 -25.38
N LEU A 49 -1.37 24.25 -26.43
CA LEU A 49 -1.34 23.42 -27.64
C LEU A 49 -0.02 23.56 -28.39
N THR A 50 0.47 24.79 -28.53
CA THR A 50 1.75 25.08 -29.20
C THR A 50 2.90 24.44 -28.43
N LEU A 51 2.95 24.64 -27.12
CA LEU A 51 3.98 24.06 -26.26
C LEU A 51 3.97 22.53 -26.33
N TRP A 52 2.79 21.92 -26.31
CA TRP A 52 2.63 20.46 -26.40
C TRP A 52 3.13 19.95 -27.79
N ARG A 53 2.73 20.60 -28.86
CA ARG A 53 3.13 20.22 -30.20
C ARG A 53 4.65 20.34 -30.41
N ASP A 54 5.26 21.43 -29.89
CA ASP A 54 6.67 21.72 -30.12
C ASP A 54 7.61 20.88 -29.23
N ASN A 55 7.12 20.45 -28.07
CA ASN A 55 7.88 19.60 -27.15
C ASN A 55 7.40 18.13 -27.12
N PHE A 56 6.65 17.74 -28.13
CA PHE A 56 6.19 16.37 -28.22
C PHE A 56 7.36 15.42 -28.46
N ASP A 57 7.66 14.55 -27.51
CA ASP A 57 8.63 13.47 -27.66
C ASP A 57 7.97 12.09 -27.65
N GLU A 58 8.72 11.06 -28.07
CA GLU A 58 8.22 9.68 -28.13
C GLU A 58 7.86 9.10 -26.76
N LYS A 59 8.39 9.69 -25.69
CA LYS A 59 8.16 9.25 -24.31
C LYS A 59 6.89 9.82 -23.71
N SER A 60 6.38 10.94 -24.24
CA SER A 60 5.11 11.54 -23.85
C SER A 60 3.88 10.86 -24.49
N ILE A 61 4.00 9.62 -24.84
CA ILE A 61 3.14 8.81 -25.69
C ILE A 61 1.73 8.57 -25.12
N PHE A 62 1.59 8.62 -23.82
CA PHE A 62 0.29 8.51 -23.22
C PHE A 62 -0.39 9.88 -23.18
N GLY A 63 -1.36 10.05 -24.04
CA GLY A 63 -2.05 11.30 -24.36
C GLY A 63 -2.85 11.93 -23.22
N TYR A 64 -2.29 12.01 -22.03
CA TYR A 64 -2.92 12.66 -20.87
C TYR A 64 -2.63 14.16 -20.80
N ARG A 65 -2.06 14.73 -21.86
CA ARG A 65 -1.77 16.15 -21.95
C ARG A 65 -2.57 16.78 -23.08
N PRO A 66 -2.59 18.10 -23.25
CA PRO A 66 -3.41 18.68 -24.30
C PRO A 66 -3.33 17.85 -25.59
N PRO A 67 -4.44 17.59 -26.29
CA PRO A 67 -5.81 18.10 -26.09
C PRO A 67 -6.70 17.37 -25.09
N PRO A 68 -6.43 16.10 -24.63
CA PRO A 68 -7.35 15.45 -23.68
C PRO A 68 -7.63 16.24 -22.40
N ARG A 69 -6.67 17.03 -21.92
CA ARG A 69 -6.84 17.93 -20.76
C ARG A 69 -7.91 19.00 -20.97
N PHE A 70 -8.19 19.38 -22.21
CA PHE A 70 -9.28 20.33 -22.50
C PHE A 70 -10.66 19.71 -22.29
N LEU A 71 -10.79 18.39 -22.33
CA LEU A 71 -12.03 17.70 -22.00
C LEU A 71 -12.36 17.79 -20.50
N GLU A 72 -11.34 17.84 -19.66
CA GLU A 72 -11.49 18.13 -18.22
C GLU A 72 -12.04 19.55 -18.00
N MET A 73 -11.48 20.54 -18.71
CA MET A 73 -11.98 21.91 -18.72
C MET A 73 -13.43 21.99 -19.22
N ALA A 74 -13.76 21.28 -20.31
CA ALA A 74 -15.13 21.24 -20.84
C ALA A 74 -16.12 20.65 -19.81
N THR A 75 -15.70 19.61 -19.07
CA THR A 75 -16.52 19.02 -18.00
C THR A 75 -16.75 20.00 -16.87
N ILE A 76 -15.73 20.75 -16.46
CA ILE A 76 -15.85 21.78 -15.42
C ILE A 76 -16.84 22.85 -15.88
N TYR A 77 -16.70 23.39 -17.07
CA TYR A 77 -17.61 24.43 -17.59
C TYR A 77 -19.05 23.92 -17.75
N ALA A 78 -19.25 22.71 -18.24
CA ALA A 78 -20.59 22.15 -18.34
C ALA A 78 -21.24 21.97 -16.95
N THR A 79 -20.45 21.57 -15.96
CA THR A 79 -20.92 21.44 -14.57
C THR A 79 -21.26 22.80 -13.96
N LEU A 80 -20.42 23.82 -14.16
CA LEU A 80 -20.69 25.20 -13.74
C LEU A 80 -21.95 25.74 -14.42
N TYR A 81 -22.12 25.47 -15.73
CA TYR A 81 -23.35 25.83 -16.43
C TYR A 81 -24.60 25.17 -15.84
N ASP A 82 -24.49 23.90 -15.45
CA ASP A 82 -25.60 23.16 -14.86
C ASP A 82 -26.05 23.78 -13.52
N TYR A 83 -25.12 24.24 -12.70
CA TYR A 83 -25.38 24.83 -11.39
C TYR A 83 -25.77 26.32 -11.46
N GLU A 84 -25.14 27.10 -12.32
CA GLU A 84 -25.23 28.56 -12.30
C GLU A 84 -26.05 29.13 -13.45
N GLY A 85 -26.26 28.36 -14.51
CA GLY A 85 -26.97 28.79 -15.71
C GLY A 85 -26.20 29.77 -16.58
N ASN A 86 -24.88 29.97 -16.35
CA ASN A 86 -24.06 30.89 -17.10
C ASN A 86 -23.83 30.37 -18.52
N ILE A 87 -24.41 31.05 -19.53
CA ILE A 87 -24.36 30.64 -20.95
C ILE A 87 -22.93 30.65 -21.51
N GLU A 88 -22.06 31.52 -21.01
CA GLU A 88 -20.67 31.54 -21.45
C GLU A 88 -19.95 30.22 -21.18
N TYR A 89 -20.18 29.61 -20.03
CA TYR A 89 -19.65 28.29 -19.72
C TYR A 89 -20.18 27.20 -20.66
N ALA A 90 -21.45 27.26 -21.02
CA ALA A 90 -22.01 26.34 -22.01
C ALA A 90 -21.37 26.51 -23.39
N ASN A 91 -21.13 27.77 -23.84
CA ASN A 91 -20.45 28.05 -25.08
C ASN A 91 -19.03 27.52 -25.09
N ARG A 92 -18.23 27.75 -24.04
CA ARG A 92 -16.87 27.26 -23.93
C ARG A 92 -16.83 25.71 -23.92
N ALA A 93 -17.68 25.05 -23.16
CA ALA A 93 -17.78 23.59 -23.16
C ALA A 93 -18.13 23.03 -24.54
N LYS A 94 -19.14 23.63 -25.21
CA LYS A 94 -19.55 23.26 -26.57
C LYS A 94 -18.40 23.42 -27.58
N GLN A 95 -17.71 24.56 -27.54
CA GLN A 95 -16.60 24.82 -28.45
C GLN A 95 -15.51 23.76 -28.31
N VAL A 96 -15.11 23.40 -27.09
CA VAL A 96 -14.09 22.35 -26.88
C VAL A 96 -14.53 21.00 -27.47
N LEU A 97 -15.82 20.62 -27.30
CA LEU A 97 -16.32 19.36 -27.85
C LEU A 97 -16.31 19.38 -29.40
N LEU A 98 -16.70 20.47 -30.03
CA LEU A 98 -16.72 20.58 -31.49
C LEU A 98 -15.31 20.72 -32.07
N ASP A 99 -14.41 21.45 -31.41
CA ASP A 99 -13.03 21.62 -31.85
C ASP A 99 -12.18 20.36 -31.69
N TYR A 100 -12.66 19.34 -30.94
CA TYR A 100 -11.89 18.15 -30.66
C TYR A 100 -11.39 17.43 -31.92
N SER A 101 -12.19 17.44 -32.98
CA SER A 101 -11.81 16.85 -34.25
C SER A 101 -10.59 17.55 -34.91
N GLU A 102 -10.38 18.85 -34.66
CA GLU A 102 -9.25 19.57 -35.16
C GLU A 102 -7.95 19.23 -34.45
N TYR A 103 -8.01 18.86 -33.18
CA TYR A 103 -6.86 18.47 -32.38
C TYR A 103 -6.15 17.24 -32.95
N LYS A 104 -6.88 16.34 -33.62
CA LYS A 104 -6.30 15.20 -34.34
C LYS A 104 -5.19 15.63 -35.33
N LYS A 105 -5.39 16.71 -36.01
CA LYS A 105 -4.42 17.23 -37.00
C LYS A 105 -3.10 17.66 -36.37
N MET A 106 -3.10 17.86 -35.04
CA MET A 106 -1.92 18.28 -34.28
C MET A 106 -1.12 17.08 -33.74
N TYR A 107 -1.67 15.85 -33.79
CA TYR A 107 -0.93 14.68 -33.37
C TYR A 107 0.20 14.35 -34.34
N PRO A 108 1.40 14.03 -33.85
CA PRO A 108 2.51 13.60 -34.70
C PRO A 108 2.17 12.36 -35.52
N LYS A 109 2.70 12.24 -36.73
CA LYS A 109 2.47 11.06 -37.60
C LYS A 109 2.83 9.72 -36.96
N LYS A 110 3.73 9.70 -35.97
CA LYS A 110 4.08 8.50 -35.20
C LYS A 110 2.91 7.99 -34.35
N GLU A 111 2.08 8.90 -33.86
CA GLU A 111 0.88 8.53 -33.10
C GLU A 111 -0.18 7.88 -34.02
N GLU A 112 -0.27 8.30 -35.26
CA GLU A 112 -1.17 7.68 -36.24
C GLU A 112 -0.88 6.18 -36.46
N LYS A 113 0.40 5.78 -36.36
CA LYS A 113 0.79 4.36 -36.47
C LYS A 113 0.43 3.54 -35.23
N ARG A 114 0.44 4.17 -34.09
CA ARG A 114 0.13 3.54 -32.80
C ARG A 114 -1.38 3.49 -32.54
N ARG A 115 -2.11 4.43 -33.11
CA ARG A 115 -3.55 4.61 -32.91
C ARG A 115 -4.22 4.68 -34.27
N PRO A 116 -4.37 3.56 -34.96
CA PRO A 116 -4.94 3.51 -36.31
C PRO A 116 -6.37 4.02 -36.39
N ASP A 117 -7.08 4.09 -35.27
CA ASP A 117 -8.40 4.71 -35.12
C ASP A 117 -8.44 6.18 -35.54
N TYR A 118 -7.32 6.90 -35.45
CA TYR A 118 -7.23 8.26 -35.97
C TYR A 118 -7.24 8.37 -37.51
N THR A 119 -7.06 7.28 -38.20
CA THR A 119 -6.98 7.29 -39.68
C THR A 119 -8.34 7.38 -40.35
N ASN A 120 -9.44 7.16 -39.65
CA ASN A 120 -10.80 7.07 -40.22
C ASN A 120 -11.49 8.42 -40.41
N GLY A 121 -10.81 9.53 -40.15
CA GLY A 121 -11.40 10.87 -40.24
C GLY A 121 -12.36 11.27 -39.13
N VAL A 122 -12.76 10.34 -38.26
CA VAL A 122 -13.50 10.59 -37.01
C VAL A 122 -12.54 10.40 -35.86
N PRO A 123 -12.27 11.44 -35.06
CA PRO A 123 -11.36 11.29 -33.91
C PRO A 123 -11.97 10.33 -32.89
N ALA A 124 -11.21 9.30 -32.52
CA ALA A 124 -11.51 8.54 -31.33
C ALA A 124 -10.84 9.21 -30.10
N LEU A 125 -11.46 9.06 -28.96
CA LEU A 125 -10.84 9.46 -27.71
C LEU A 125 -9.69 8.49 -27.40
N PRO A 126 -8.53 9.00 -26.94
CA PRO A 126 -7.28 8.23 -26.95
C PRO A 126 -7.32 6.95 -26.13
N ASP A 127 -8.18 6.88 -25.13
CA ASP A 127 -8.36 5.72 -24.28
C ASP A 127 -9.66 5.80 -23.45
N PHE A 128 -9.90 4.78 -22.65
CA PHE A 128 -11.07 4.72 -21.78
C PHE A 128 -11.04 5.78 -20.65
N PHE A 129 -9.89 6.38 -20.33
CA PHE A 129 -9.81 7.47 -19.35
C PHE A 129 -10.38 8.79 -19.87
N THR A 130 -10.43 8.97 -21.18
CA THR A 130 -10.88 10.22 -21.79
C THR A 130 -12.34 10.19 -22.21
N ASN A 131 -12.93 9.02 -22.40
CA ASN A 131 -14.30 8.90 -22.88
C ASN A 131 -15.31 9.63 -21.99
N MET A 132 -15.32 9.37 -20.69
CA MET A 132 -16.24 10.02 -19.77
C MET A 132 -16.08 11.53 -19.72
N ARG A 133 -14.88 12.06 -19.91
CA ARG A 133 -14.56 13.49 -19.93
C ARG A 133 -15.12 14.22 -21.15
N TYR A 134 -15.36 13.49 -22.22
CA TYR A 134 -16.04 14.00 -23.42
C TYR A 134 -17.55 13.84 -23.33
N ILE A 135 -18.04 12.73 -22.78
CA ILE A 135 -19.45 12.39 -22.74
C ILE A 135 -20.21 13.18 -21.64
N ARG A 136 -19.61 13.37 -20.47
CA ARG A 136 -20.25 14.14 -19.37
C ARG A 136 -20.66 15.54 -19.76
N PRO A 137 -19.80 16.39 -20.33
CA PRO A 137 -20.21 17.74 -20.78
C PRO A 137 -21.26 17.69 -21.90
N TYR A 138 -21.16 16.73 -22.82
CA TYR A 138 -22.20 16.55 -23.84
C TYR A 138 -23.57 16.23 -23.22
N GLU A 139 -23.63 15.32 -22.26
CA GLU A 139 -24.89 14.95 -21.59
C GLU A 139 -25.55 16.18 -20.94
N VAL A 140 -24.77 17.00 -20.25
CA VAL A 140 -25.26 18.23 -19.62
C VAL A 140 -25.81 19.20 -20.67
N LEU A 141 -25.05 19.51 -21.71
CA LEU A 141 -25.48 20.44 -22.77
C LEU A 141 -26.70 19.94 -23.52
N LYS A 142 -26.77 18.63 -23.80
CA LYS A 142 -27.92 17.98 -24.44
C LYS A 142 -29.18 18.07 -23.57
N ARG A 143 -29.06 17.70 -22.30
CA ARG A 143 -30.16 17.73 -21.32
C ARG A 143 -30.73 19.13 -21.11
N LYS A 144 -29.88 20.14 -21.13
CA LYS A 144 -30.26 21.55 -21.04
C LYS A 144 -30.80 22.13 -22.38
N GLY A 145 -30.81 21.36 -23.45
CA GLY A 145 -31.29 21.82 -24.77
C GLY A 145 -30.38 22.88 -25.44
N PHE A 146 -29.10 22.93 -25.08
CA PHE A 146 -28.17 23.96 -25.56
C PHE A 146 -27.60 23.68 -26.94
N LEU A 147 -27.66 22.44 -27.43
CA LEU A 147 -27.08 21.99 -28.70
C LEU A 147 -28.14 21.92 -29.79
N SER A 148 -27.80 22.38 -31.00
CA SER A 148 -28.57 22.13 -32.22
C SER A 148 -28.48 20.65 -32.63
N ASP A 149 -29.40 20.18 -33.49
CA ASP A 149 -29.43 18.79 -33.95
C ASP A 149 -28.20 18.44 -34.80
N SER A 150 -27.59 19.41 -35.52
CA SER A 150 -26.35 19.16 -36.23
C SER A 150 -25.16 18.99 -35.29
N GLU A 151 -25.04 19.83 -34.25
CA GLU A 151 -23.99 19.74 -33.23
C GLU A 151 -24.12 18.40 -32.44
N LYS A 152 -25.32 18.00 -32.06
CA LYS A 152 -25.55 16.70 -31.43
C LYS A 152 -25.03 15.55 -32.30
N LYS A 153 -25.39 15.51 -33.60
CA LYS A 153 -24.97 14.47 -34.53
C LYS A 153 -23.45 14.40 -34.68
N GLU A 154 -22.79 15.53 -34.69
CA GLU A 154 -21.33 15.60 -34.79
C GLU A 154 -20.65 15.02 -33.54
N ILE A 155 -21.08 15.42 -32.35
CA ILE A 155 -20.54 14.94 -31.09
C ILE A 155 -20.87 13.45 -30.89
N GLU A 156 -22.10 13.03 -31.16
CA GLU A 156 -22.53 11.61 -31.03
C GLU A 156 -21.74 10.67 -31.94
N LYS A 157 -21.25 11.14 -33.08
CA LYS A 157 -20.36 10.39 -33.95
C LYS A 157 -19.00 10.09 -33.31
N VAL A 158 -18.44 11.07 -32.60
CA VAL A 158 -17.19 10.89 -31.85
C VAL A 158 -17.38 9.91 -30.70
N ILE A 159 -18.48 10.05 -29.95
CA ILE A 159 -18.83 9.14 -28.85
C ILE A 159 -18.94 7.70 -29.36
N ALA A 160 -19.75 7.47 -30.37
CA ALA A 160 -20.01 6.13 -30.90
C ALA A 160 -18.73 5.46 -31.40
N HIS A 161 -17.93 6.17 -32.20
CA HIS A 161 -16.66 5.66 -32.70
C HIS A 161 -15.68 5.33 -31.57
N SER A 162 -15.60 6.19 -30.55
CA SER A 162 -14.70 6.00 -29.42
C SER A 162 -15.10 4.81 -28.56
N ILE A 163 -16.38 4.64 -28.29
CA ILE A 163 -16.88 3.49 -27.51
C ILE A 163 -16.69 2.18 -28.26
N ASP A 164 -17.01 2.14 -29.55
CA ASP A 164 -16.79 0.95 -30.37
C ASP A 164 -15.31 0.57 -30.46
N TYR A 165 -14.40 1.58 -30.43
CA TYR A 165 -12.96 1.34 -30.38
C TYR A 165 -12.52 0.76 -29.02
N VAL A 166 -13.00 1.31 -27.91
CA VAL A 166 -12.71 0.79 -26.56
C VAL A 166 -13.13 -0.67 -26.41
N LEU A 167 -14.24 -1.06 -27.04
CA LEU A 167 -14.74 -2.42 -27.00
C LEU A 167 -13.96 -3.45 -27.85
N GLN A 168 -13.01 -3.00 -28.68
CA GLN A 168 -12.13 -3.91 -29.42
C GLN A 168 -11.08 -4.60 -28.51
N SER A 169 -10.79 -4.04 -27.35
CA SER A 169 -9.93 -4.67 -26.35
C SER A 169 -10.80 -5.27 -25.25
N GLN A 170 -10.53 -6.52 -24.89
CA GLN A 170 -11.22 -7.18 -23.80
C GLN A 170 -10.46 -7.01 -22.50
N GLU A 171 -11.18 -6.77 -21.42
CA GLU A 171 -10.65 -6.74 -20.06
C GLU A 171 -11.73 -7.22 -19.11
N TRP A 172 -11.31 -8.00 -18.13
CA TRP A 172 -12.17 -8.76 -17.25
C TRP A 172 -11.83 -8.52 -15.78
N GLY A 173 -12.77 -8.89 -14.94
CA GLY A 173 -12.59 -8.91 -13.50
C GLY A 173 -12.63 -7.53 -12.86
N ALA A 174 -12.51 -7.52 -11.53
CA ALA A 174 -12.49 -6.31 -10.73
C ALA A 174 -11.11 -5.64 -10.82
N MET A 175 -11.01 -4.67 -11.69
CA MET A 175 -9.78 -3.91 -11.90
C MET A 175 -10.07 -2.51 -12.44
N ASN A 176 -9.09 -1.62 -12.28
CA ASN A 176 -9.22 -0.22 -12.67
C ASN A 176 -9.70 -0.03 -14.13
N ARG A 177 -9.10 -0.75 -15.08
CA ARG A 177 -9.37 -0.55 -16.50
C ARG A 177 -10.73 -1.09 -16.93
N SER A 178 -11.18 -2.24 -16.39
CA SER A 178 -12.53 -2.76 -16.67
C SER A 178 -13.60 -1.83 -16.07
N CYS A 179 -13.36 -1.29 -14.87
CA CYS A 179 -14.28 -0.34 -14.23
C CYS A 179 -14.39 0.99 -14.99
N LEU A 180 -13.25 1.54 -15.45
CA LEU A 180 -13.24 2.75 -16.31
C LEU A 180 -14.00 2.54 -17.62
N ARG A 181 -13.96 1.33 -18.19
CA ARG A 181 -14.78 0.99 -19.37
C ARG A 181 -16.25 0.91 -19.02
N ALA A 182 -16.59 0.29 -17.89
CA ALA A 182 -17.97 0.28 -17.39
C ALA A 182 -18.51 1.70 -17.22
N GLU A 183 -17.72 2.61 -16.62
CA GLU A 183 -18.07 4.02 -16.49
C GLU A 183 -18.29 4.70 -17.84
N ALA A 184 -17.33 4.56 -18.78
CA ALA A 184 -17.44 5.15 -20.11
C ALA A 184 -18.68 4.65 -20.88
N LEU A 185 -18.95 3.34 -20.80
CA LEU A 185 -20.15 2.73 -21.41
C LEU A 185 -21.43 3.22 -20.76
N ALA A 186 -21.49 3.33 -19.43
CA ALA A 186 -22.67 3.81 -18.72
C ALA A 186 -22.99 5.26 -19.12
N TRP A 187 -21.98 6.13 -19.18
CA TRP A 187 -22.15 7.50 -19.67
C TRP A 187 -22.62 7.54 -21.13
N ALA A 188 -22.06 6.68 -22.00
CA ALA A 188 -22.47 6.63 -23.41
C ALA A 188 -23.92 6.15 -23.58
N VAL A 189 -24.32 5.07 -22.87
CA VAL A 189 -25.70 4.56 -22.87
C VAL A 189 -26.69 5.61 -22.40
N ARG A 190 -26.34 6.39 -21.39
CA ARG A 190 -27.15 7.50 -20.88
C ARG A 190 -27.25 8.66 -21.84
N ALA A 191 -26.11 9.07 -22.42
CA ALA A 191 -26.04 10.26 -23.28
C ALA A 191 -26.59 10.03 -24.69
N VAL A 192 -26.48 8.79 -25.22
CA VAL A 192 -26.87 8.45 -26.61
C VAL A 192 -27.76 7.20 -26.64
N PRO A 193 -28.93 7.21 -25.99
CA PRO A 193 -29.79 6.02 -25.80
C PRO A 193 -30.35 5.45 -27.11
N ASP A 194 -30.50 6.28 -28.15
CA ASP A 194 -31.13 5.90 -29.42
C ASP A 194 -30.13 5.48 -30.50
N HIS A 195 -28.83 5.40 -30.17
CA HIS A 195 -27.82 4.95 -31.13
C HIS A 195 -27.97 3.44 -31.43
N PRO A 196 -27.81 2.99 -32.69
CA PRO A 196 -28.00 1.57 -33.07
C PRO A 196 -27.17 0.58 -32.21
N HIS A 197 -26.00 0.96 -31.76
CA HIS A 197 -25.11 0.13 -30.94
C HIS A 197 -25.42 0.17 -29.45
N THR A 198 -26.29 1.03 -28.97
CA THR A 198 -26.56 1.22 -27.53
C THR A 198 -26.99 -0.10 -26.84
N LYS A 199 -27.75 -0.97 -27.54
CA LYS A 199 -28.11 -2.28 -26.97
C LYS A 199 -26.87 -3.14 -26.71
N TYR A 200 -25.90 -3.09 -27.62
CA TYR A 200 -24.64 -3.82 -27.50
C TYR A 200 -23.78 -3.22 -26.38
N TRP A 201 -23.60 -1.90 -26.37
CA TRP A 201 -22.88 -1.20 -25.30
C TRP A 201 -23.44 -1.51 -23.92
N LYS A 202 -24.77 -1.51 -23.78
CA LYS A 202 -25.45 -1.84 -22.52
C LYS A 202 -25.21 -3.27 -22.05
N SER A 203 -25.00 -4.22 -22.96
CA SER A 203 -24.65 -5.59 -22.59
C SER A 203 -23.25 -5.67 -21.98
N TYR A 204 -22.29 -4.97 -22.57
CA TYR A 204 -20.93 -4.88 -22.03
C TYR A 204 -20.87 -4.05 -20.75
N GLU A 205 -21.56 -2.92 -20.68
CA GLU A 205 -21.68 -2.12 -19.47
C GLU A 205 -22.15 -2.96 -18.29
N ARG A 206 -23.16 -3.79 -18.50
CA ARG A 206 -23.67 -4.67 -17.45
C ARG A 206 -22.69 -5.75 -17.02
N ALA A 207 -21.98 -6.36 -17.97
CA ALA A 207 -21.01 -7.40 -17.67
C ALA A 207 -19.83 -6.82 -16.88
N LEU A 208 -19.22 -5.75 -17.35
CA LEU A 208 -18.11 -5.09 -16.66
C LEU A 208 -18.54 -4.44 -15.33
N GLY A 209 -19.75 -3.90 -15.30
CA GLY A 209 -20.33 -3.38 -14.06
C GLY A 209 -20.54 -4.47 -13.01
N PHE A 210 -20.99 -5.65 -13.42
CA PHE A 210 -21.16 -6.81 -12.54
C PHE A 210 -19.82 -7.29 -11.97
N ASP A 211 -18.76 -7.30 -12.79
CA ASP A 211 -17.43 -7.71 -12.34
C ASP A 211 -16.84 -6.76 -11.26
N ASN A 212 -17.27 -5.50 -11.25
CA ASN A 212 -16.72 -4.48 -10.36
C ASN A 212 -17.63 -4.12 -9.18
N TRP A 213 -18.94 -4.22 -9.36
CA TRP A 213 -19.91 -3.83 -8.34
C TRP A 213 -20.05 -4.90 -7.27
N GLY A 214 -19.89 -4.51 -6.02
CA GLY A 214 -19.99 -5.43 -4.89
C GLY A 214 -18.88 -6.48 -4.86
N ASN A 215 -17.70 -6.17 -5.39
CA ASN A 215 -16.60 -7.10 -5.42
C ASN A 215 -15.63 -6.85 -4.25
N TRP A 216 -15.27 -7.93 -3.54
CA TRP A 216 -14.34 -7.93 -2.42
C TRP A 216 -12.89 -8.14 -2.84
N GLU A 217 -12.67 -8.66 -4.04
CA GLU A 217 -11.36 -9.05 -4.54
C GLU A 217 -10.95 -8.13 -5.68
N ILE A 218 -10.10 -7.15 -5.38
CA ILE A 218 -9.49 -6.26 -6.37
C ILE A 218 -7.97 -6.43 -6.37
N GLU A 219 -7.33 -5.97 -7.42
CA GLU A 219 -5.87 -6.00 -7.52
C GLU A 219 -5.19 -5.30 -6.33
N ASP A 220 -4.12 -5.91 -5.78
CA ASP A 220 -3.41 -5.38 -4.61
C ASP A 220 -2.34 -4.36 -5.03
N ALA A 221 -2.75 -3.16 -5.36
CA ALA A 221 -1.85 -2.11 -5.82
C ALA A 221 -2.38 -0.71 -5.49
N THR A 222 -1.66 0.04 -4.68
CA THR A 222 -2.14 1.32 -4.12
C THR A 222 -2.61 2.31 -5.18
N ILE A 223 -1.86 2.46 -6.27
CA ILE A 223 -2.23 3.44 -7.30
C ILE A 223 -3.53 3.05 -8.01
N TYR A 224 -3.75 1.76 -8.21
CA TYR A 224 -4.89 1.26 -8.96
C TYR A 224 -6.16 1.13 -8.12
N HIS A 225 -6.03 0.91 -6.82
CA HIS A 225 -7.17 1.01 -5.90
C HIS A 225 -7.85 2.38 -5.98
N GLY A 226 -7.08 3.47 -5.87
CA GLY A 226 -7.63 4.81 -5.97
C GLY A 226 -8.28 5.10 -7.33
N VAL A 227 -7.72 4.56 -8.42
CA VAL A 227 -8.32 4.67 -9.76
C VAL A 227 -9.62 3.89 -9.83
N TRP A 228 -9.63 2.67 -9.31
CA TRP A 228 -10.80 1.78 -9.32
C TRP A 228 -11.96 2.35 -8.51
N LEU A 229 -11.72 2.80 -7.29
CA LEU A 229 -12.74 3.44 -6.43
C LEU A 229 -13.34 4.68 -7.09
N TYR A 230 -12.50 5.51 -7.70
CA TYR A 230 -12.96 6.71 -8.41
C TYR A 230 -13.79 6.35 -9.65
N ALA A 231 -13.38 5.33 -10.41
CA ALA A 231 -14.12 4.86 -11.59
C ALA A 231 -15.46 4.22 -11.19
N LEU A 232 -15.50 3.48 -10.08
CA LEU A 232 -16.73 2.87 -9.58
C LEU A 232 -17.74 3.93 -9.12
N LEU A 233 -17.25 5.00 -8.46
CA LEU A 233 -18.07 6.16 -8.13
C LEU A 233 -18.61 6.85 -9.39
N GLY A 234 -17.77 7.01 -10.42
CA GLY A 234 -18.16 7.57 -11.71
C GLY A 234 -19.17 6.70 -12.47
N TYR A 235 -19.02 5.38 -12.40
CA TYR A 235 -19.97 4.41 -12.93
C TYR A 235 -21.34 4.51 -12.27
N ALA A 236 -21.36 4.57 -10.94
CA ALA A 236 -22.59 4.74 -10.17
C ALA A 236 -23.27 6.10 -10.45
N ASP A 237 -22.48 7.18 -10.60
CA ASP A 237 -22.99 8.51 -10.99
C ASP A 237 -23.63 8.49 -12.38
N ALA A 238 -23.00 7.81 -13.35
CA ALA A 238 -23.58 7.66 -14.69
C ALA A 238 -24.95 7.00 -14.69
N LYS A 239 -25.15 6.06 -13.77
CA LYS A 239 -26.42 5.33 -13.58
C LYS A 239 -27.42 5.99 -12.66
N ASN A 240 -27.03 7.07 -11.94
CA ASN A 240 -27.73 7.68 -10.81
C ASN A 240 -27.92 6.68 -9.63
N GLU A 241 -26.97 5.81 -9.40
CA GLU A 241 -26.98 4.74 -8.39
C GLU A 241 -25.86 4.96 -7.32
N SER A 242 -25.38 6.21 -7.15
CA SER A 242 -24.32 6.51 -6.17
C SER A 242 -24.74 6.17 -4.73
N LYS A 243 -26.03 6.33 -4.40
CA LYS A 243 -26.55 5.97 -3.10
C LYS A 243 -26.57 4.45 -2.90
N GLU A 244 -26.98 3.72 -3.92
CA GLU A 244 -27.00 2.26 -3.92
C GLU A 244 -25.59 1.69 -3.80
N LEU A 245 -24.60 2.31 -4.43
CA LEU A 245 -23.19 1.92 -4.30
C LEU A 245 -22.74 1.96 -2.83
N PHE A 246 -22.95 3.07 -2.14
CA PHE A 246 -22.56 3.20 -0.74
C PHE A 246 -23.44 2.39 0.24
N HIS A 247 -24.51 1.75 -0.22
CA HIS A 247 -25.26 0.77 0.57
C HIS A 247 -24.71 -0.66 0.45
N THR A 248 -23.70 -0.89 -0.40
CA THR A 248 -23.04 -2.19 -0.47
C THR A 248 -22.05 -2.34 0.69
N PRO A 249 -21.94 -3.53 1.31
CA PRO A 249 -20.99 -3.76 2.40
C PRO A 249 -19.54 -3.63 1.94
N GLU A 250 -19.25 -3.92 0.68
CA GLU A 250 -17.92 -3.81 0.08
C GLU A 250 -17.42 -2.36 0.07
N MET A 251 -18.27 -1.41 -0.25
CA MET A 251 -17.87 0.01 -0.25
C MET A 251 -17.60 0.54 1.15
N TYR A 252 -18.38 0.10 2.15
CA TYR A 252 -18.09 0.40 3.54
C TYR A 252 -16.76 -0.20 3.98
N TYR A 253 -16.52 -1.47 3.61
CA TYR A 253 -15.24 -2.14 3.85
C TYR A 253 -14.07 -1.33 3.27
N TYR A 254 -14.12 -0.95 1.99
CA TYR A 254 -13.02 -0.20 1.38
C TYR A 254 -12.84 1.19 2.01
N ALA A 255 -13.90 1.86 2.43
CA ALA A 255 -13.79 3.14 3.11
C ALA A 255 -13.02 3.00 4.43
N GLN A 256 -13.37 2.02 5.25
CA GLN A 256 -12.69 1.74 6.51
C GLN A 256 -11.27 1.17 6.27
N TYR A 257 -11.10 0.26 5.33
CA TYR A 257 -9.81 -0.34 5.01
C TYR A 257 -8.75 0.71 4.64
N PHE A 258 -9.08 1.66 3.76
CA PHE A 258 -8.13 2.71 3.39
C PHE A 258 -7.95 3.78 4.46
N LEU A 259 -8.97 4.06 5.29
CA LEU A 259 -8.81 4.88 6.47
C LEU A 259 -7.78 4.25 7.43
N HIS A 260 -7.94 2.97 7.74
CA HIS A 260 -7.08 2.26 8.68
C HIS A 260 -5.65 2.05 8.15
N LEU A 261 -5.48 1.97 6.83
CA LEU A 261 -4.16 1.94 6.19
C LEU A 261 -3.46 3.30 6.14
N MET A 262 -4.17 4.41 6.30
CA MET A 262 -3.61 5.73 6.05
C MET A 262 -2.40 6.01 6.95
N CYS A 263 -1.33 6.49 6.34
CA CYS A 263 -0.12 6.92 7.03
C CYS A 263 -0.34 8.23 7.81
N PRO A 264 0.49 8.52 8.83
CA PRO A 264 0.44 9.80 9.56
C PRO A 264 0.56 11.03 8.67
N ASP A 265 1.19 10.89 7.52
CA ASP A 265 1.33 11.94 6.52
C ASP A 265 0.12 12.10 5.59
N GLY A 266 -0.96 11.38 5.82
CA GLY A 266 -2.19 11.42 5.03
C GLY A 266 -2.15 10.65 3.72
N MET A 267 -1.07 9.90 3.44
CA MET A 267 -0.99 9.04 2.27
C MET A 267 -1.45 7.62 2.59
N ILE A 268 -1.95 6.92 1.57
CA ILE A 268 -2.09 5.48 1.64
C ILE A 268 -0.70 4.88 1.35
N PRO A 269 -0.22 3.91 2.14
CA PRO A 269 1.10 3.33 1.96
C PRO A 269 1.25 2.62 0.62
N ASP A 270 2.50 2.47 0.18
CA ASP A 270 2.82 1.78 -1.05
C ASP A 270 2.72 0.26 -0.87
N PHE A 271 2.03 -0.40 -1.76
CA PHE A 271 2.04 -1.84 -1.99
C PHE A 271 1.62 -2.11 -3.44
N GLY A 272 2.17 -3.15 -4.06
CA GLY A 272 2.00 -3.36 -5.48
C GLY A 272 2.50 -2.18 -6.33
N ASP A 273 1.95 -2.02 -7.53
CA ASP A 273 2.25 -0.84 -8.36
C ASP A 273 1.81 0.43 -7.62
N SER A 274 2.80 1.27 -7.28
CA SER A 274 2.59 2.52 -6.54
C SER A 274 3.55 3.61 -7.01
N HIS A 275 3.30 4.84 -6.61
CA HIS A 275 4.21 5.96 -6.85
C HIS A 275 4.65 6.53 -5.50
N ARG A 276 5.80 6.13 -5.02
CA ARG A 276 6.36 6.52 -3.71
C ARG A 276 6.26 8.01 -3.39
N ILE A 277 6.36 8.83 -4.43
CA ILE A 277 6.44 10.28 -4.33
C ILE A 277 5.18 10.95 -4.85
N GLN A 278 4.39 10.25 -5.66
CA GLN A 278 3.13 10.72 -6.22
C GLN A 278 2.03 9.68 -5.97
N PRO A 279 1.66 9.47 -4.71
CA PRO A 279 0.53 8.62 -4.41
C PRO A 279 -0.72 9.17 -5.09
N ASN A 280 -1.68 8.30 -5.33
CA ASN A 280 -2.94 8.65 -5.97
C ASN A 280 -3.90 9.39 -5.00
N TRP A 281 -3.33 10.24 -4.15
CA TRP A 281 -4.00 10.93 -3.06
C TRP A 281 -5.27 11.68 -3.51
N SER A 282 -5.26 12.27 -4.69
CA SER A 282 -6.39 13.07 -5.16
C SER A 282 -7.66 12.25 -5.42
N ARG A 283 -7.53 10.98 -5.82
CA ARG A 283 -8.68 10.09 -5.98
C ARG A 283 -9.16 9.53 -4.65
N PHE A 284 -8.25 9.24 -3.74
CA PHE A 284 -8.63 8.91 -2.35
C PHE A 284 -9.32 10.08 -1.66
N LEU A 285 -8.89 11.32 -1.92
CA LEU A 285 -9.59 12.51 -1.44
C LEU A 285 -11.06 12.53 -1.90
N VAL A 286 -11.31 12.33 -3.21
CA VAL A 286 -12.68 12.28 -3.74
C VAL A 286 -13.48 11.14 -3.08
N PHE A 287 -12.85 9.98 -2.95
CA PHE A 287 -13.49 8.81 -2.36
C PHE A 287 -13.87 9.05 -0.89
N PHE A 288 -12.95 9.56 -0.08
CA PHE A 288 -13.22 9.86 1.33
C PHE A 288 -14.26 10.98 1.52
N GLU A 289 -14.27 12.02 0.69
CA GLU A 289 -15.32 13.04 0.72
C GLU A 289 -16.70 12.42 0.43
N ALA A 290 -16.78 11.53 -0.56
CA ALA A 290 -18.02 10.85 -0.92
C ALA A 290 -18.48 9.86 0.16
N ALA A 291 -17.56 9.06 0.69
CA ALA A 291 -17.82 8.07 1.73
C ALA A 291 -18.22 8.73 3.06
N ALA A 292 -17.52 9.79 3.46
CA ALA A 292 -17.85 10.57 4.66
C ALA A 292 -19.30 11.06 4.64
N LYS A 293 -19.73 11.61 3.50
CA LYS A 293 -21.11 12.03 3.31
C LYS A 293 -22.10 10.86 3.32
N ALA A 294 -21.75 9.77 2.64
CA ALA A 294 -22.66 8.63 2.49
C ALA A 294 -22.92 7.91 3.81
N TYR A 295 -21.88 7.80 4.64
CA TYR A 295 -21.93 7.09 5.93
C TYR A 295 -22.13 7.99 7.14
N ASP A 296 -22.17 9.32 6.95
CA ASP A 296 -22.21 10.30 8.04
C ASP A 296 -21.05 10.10 9.03
N ASP A 297 -19.85 9.83 8.49
CA ASP A 297 -18.68 9.35 9.25
C ASP A 297 -17.64 10.47 9.39
N PRO A 298 -17.41 10.98 10.63
CA PRO A 298 -16.46 12.05 10.88
C PRO A 298 -14.99 11.61 10.74
N GLU A 299 -14.65 10.32 10.90
CA GLU A 299 -13.29 9.83 10.73
C GLU A 299 -12.91 9.78 9.24
N LEU A 300 -13.82 9.38 8.37
CA LEU A 300 -13.63 9.49 6.92
C LEU A 300 -13.53 10.96 6.47
N LYS A 301 -14.29 11.87 7.12
CA LYS A 301 -14.14 13.31 6.87
C LYS A 301 -12.76 13.83 7.32
N TRP A 302 -12.24 13.31 8.42
CA TRP A 302 -10.89 13.64 8.88
C TRP A 302 -9.83 13.16 7.87
N ALA A 303 -9.97 11.96 7.31
CA ALA A 303 -9.06 11.46 6.27
C ALA A 303 -9.07 12.37 5.04
N ALA A 304 -10.24 12.76 4.55
CA ALA A 304 -10.37 13.70 3.44
C ALA A 304 -9.72 15.06 3.75
N ALA A 305 -9.98 15.61 4.93
CA ALA A 305 -9.43 16.90 5.35
C ALA A 305 -7.90 16.84 5.47
N THR A 306 -7.35 15.78 6.06
CA THR A 306 -5.90 15.56 6.18
C THR A 306 -5.21 15.51 4.82
N ILE A 307 -5.72 14.70 3.90
CA ILE A 307 -5.21 14.62 2.52
C ILE A 307 -5.31 15.99 1.83
N GLY A 308 -6.48 16.60 1.90
CA GLY A 308 -6.74 17.86 1.22
C GLY A 308 -5.84 18.99 1.71
N ARG A 309 -5.68 19.17 3.02
CA ARG A 309 -4.82 20.22 3.61
C ARG A 309 -3.35 20.01 3.30
N LYS A 310 -2.90 18.76 3.25
CA LYS A 310 -1.49 18.47 2.97
C LYS A 310 -1.13 18.64 1.50
N PHE A 311 -1.98 18.19 0.59
CA PHE A 311 -1.57 18.01 -0.80
C PHE A 311 -2.21 18.99 -1.78
N VAL A 312 -3.33 19.65 -1.45
CA VAL A 312 -3.97 20.60 -2.35
C VAL A 312 -3.35 21.98 -2.17
N ASP A 313 -2.68 22.44 -3.23
CA ASP A 313 -2.20 23.81 -3.30
C ASP A 313 -3.16 24.64 -4.20
N PHE A 314 -4.08 25.32 -3.57
CA PHE A 314 -5.11 26.15 -4.24
C PHE A 314 -4.53 27.33 -5.04
N SER A 315 -3.25 27.64 -4.89
CA SER A 315 -2.57 28.67 -5.71
C SER A 315 -2.17 28.16 -7.11
N LYS A 316 -2.10 26.83 -7.29
CA LYS A 316 -1.65 26.20 -8.55
C LYS A 316 -2.78 25.96 -9.54
N VAL A 317 -3.44 27.02 -9.96
CA VAL A 317 -4.56 26.96 -10.91
C VAL A 317 -4.22 26.36 -12.30
N GLN A 318 -2.95 26.14 -12.63
CA GLN A 318 -2.53 25.50 -13.89
C GLN A 318 -2.82 23.99 -13.92
N SER A 319 -3.24 23.41 -12.79
CA SER A 319 -3.43 21.97 -12.63
C SER A 319 -4.86 21.54 -12.98
N ILE A 320 -5.25 21.66 -14.26
CA ILE A 320 -6.61 21.33 -14.72
C ILE A 320 -7.03 19.88 -14.38
N GLY A 321 -6.11 18.93 -14.41
CA GLY A 321 -6.40 17.54 -14.03
C GLY A 321 -6.72 17.37 -12.56
N LEU A 322 -6.08 18.13 -11.67
CA LEU A 322 -6.45 18.19 -10.26
C LEU A 322 -7.81 18.89 -10.06
N ALA A 323 -8.01 20.00 -10.74
CA ALA A 323 -9.24 20.77 -10.70
C ALA A 323 -10.47 19.93 -11.08
N TYR A 324 -10.33 19.06 -12.08
CA TYR A 324 -11.36 18.10 -12.48
C TYR A 324 -11.73 17.12 -11.33
N LEU A 325 -10.74 16.62 -10.60
CA LEU A 325 -11.00 15.74 -9.45
C LEU A 325 -11.61 16.52 -8.27
N LEU A 326 -11.12 17.72 -7.98
CA LEU A 326 -11.65 18.56 -6.90
C LEU A 326 -13.09 19.03 -7.17
N LEU A 327 -13.50 19.15 -8.44
CA LEU A 327 -14.89 19.35 -8.79
C LEU A 327 -15.78 18.20 -8.29
N ASP A 328 -15.29 16.97 -8.35
CA ASP A 328 -16.02 15.82 -7.83
C ASP A 328 -16.00 15.78 -6.28
N CYS A 329 -14.98 16.34 -5.60
CA CYS A 329 -15.05 16.60 -4.16
C CYS A 329 -16.20 17.57 -3.82
N TYR A 330 -16.38 18.63 -4.62
CA TYR A 330 -17.54 19.52 -4.46
C TYR A 330 -18.87 18.80 -4.68
N ARG A 331 -18.99 17.95 -5.70
CA ARG A 331 -20.22 17.25 -6.06
C ARG A 331 -20.63 16.20 -5.03
N PHE A 332 -19.68 15.40 -4.58
CA PHE A 332 -19.93 14.25 -3.73
C PHE A 332 -19.72 14.50 -2.24
N GLY A 333 -18.95 15.49 -1.86
CA GLY A 333 -18.65 15.81 -0.46
C GLY A 333 -19.77 16.50 0.30
N THR A 334 -19.50 16.85 1.57
CA THR A 334 -20.40 17.57 2.47
C THR A 334 -19.63 18.56 3.36
N ASP A 335 -20.29 19.68 3.71
CA ASP A 335 -19.82 20.64 4.71
C ASP A 335 -20.49 20.41 6.08
N ASP A 336 -21.40 19.43 6.19
CA ASP A 336 -22.22 19.22 7.39
C ASP A 336 -21.51 18.40 8.47
N LEU A 337 -20.33 17.81 8.15
CA LEU A 337 -19.55 16.99 9.06
C LEU A 337 -18.31 17.72 9.57
N ASN A 338 -18.11 17.65 10.89
CA ASN A 338 -16.83 18.02 11.49
C ASN A 338 -15.89 16.81 11.50
N PRO A 339 -14.62 16.97 11.09
CA PRO A 339 -13.63 15.91 11.16
C PRO A 339 -13.40 15.41 12.59
N ALA A 340 -13.25 14.11 12.78
CA ALA A 340 -12.80 13.51 14.03
C ALA A 340 -11.63 12.55 13.74
N GLN A 341 -10.52 12.75 14.42
CA GLN A 341 -9.35 11.90 14.27
C GLN A 341 -9.66 10.47 14.72
N PRO A 342 -9.25 9.43 13.96
CA PRO A 342 -9.39 8.05 14.40
C PRO A 342 -8.63 7.76 15.70
N THR A 343 -9.12 6.81 16.48
CA THR A 343 -8.53 6.47 17.78
C THR A 343 -7.82 5.11 17.79
N ILE A 344 -8.05 4.27 16.75
CA ILE A 344 -7.40 2.98 16.66
C ILE A 344 -5.90 3.15 16.42
N LEU A 345 -5.10 2.37 17.13
CA LEU A 345 -3.64 2.38 16.99
C LEU A 345 -3.17 1.18 16.16
N SER A 346 -2.23 0.40 16.67
CA SER A 346 -1.76 -0.80 15.98
C SER A 346 -2.87 -1.82 15.79
N GLU A 347 -2.95 -2.40 14.59
CA GLU A 347 -4.01 -3.34 14.24
C GLU A 347 -3.59 -4.29 13.11
N GLU A 348 -4.23 -5.47 13.06
CA GLU A 348 -4.47 -6.18 11.82
C GLU A 348 -5.64 -5.47 11.14
N VAL A 349 -5.39 -4.82 10.00
CA VAL A 349 -6.35 -3.92 9.40
C VAL A 349 -7.68 -4.61 9.15
N MET A 350 -8.71 -4.21 9.91
CA MET A 350 -10.05 -4.76 9.88
C MET A 350 -10.15 -6.28 10.15
N GLU A 351 -9.10 -6.91 10.71
CA GLU A 351 -9.02 -8.38 10.89
C GLU A 351 -9.29 -9.15 9.59
N ASP A 352 -8.87 -8.60 8.48
CA ASP A 352 -9.27 -8.99 7.16
C ASP A 352 -8.42 -10.13 6.58
N VAL A 353 -9.11 -11.16 6.11
CA VAL A 353 -8.48 -12.29 5.42
C VAL A 353 -8.15 -12.00 3.96
N GLN A 354 -8.68 -10.92 3.40
CA GLN A 354 -8.46 -10.50 2.01
C GLN A 354 -7.30 -9.52 1.90
N GLY A 355 -7.37 -8.42 2.60
CA GLY A 355 -6.38 -7.35 2.53
C GLY A 355 -5.04 -7.72 3.14
N LYS A 356 -5.05 -8.54 4.22
CA LYS A 356 -3.86 -9.11 4.86
C LYS A 356 -2.77 -8.07 5.14
N LYS A 357 -3.12 -7.00 5.81
CA LYS A 357 -2.20 -5.93 6.21
C LYS A 357 -2.15 -5.82 7.74
N ILE A 358 -0.98 -5.55 8.28
CA ILE A 358 -0.78 -5.22 9.69
C ILE A 358 -0.15 -3.85 9.78
N VAL A 359 -0.72 -2.99 10.62
CA VAL A 359 -0.22 -1.66 10.89
C VAL A 359 0.20 -1.55 12.35
N PHE A 360 1.39 -1.04 12.59
CA PHE A 360 1.86 -0.57 13.90
C PHE A 360 1.83 0.94 13.89
N ARG A 361 1.18 1.57 14.87
CA ARG A 361 1.18 3.03 15.04
C ARG A 361 0.97 3.44 16.48
N ASP A 362 1.55 4.57 16.87
CA ASP A 362 1.37 5.20 18.19
C ASP A 362 0.43 6.40 18.17
N GLY A 363 0.03 6.87 17.01
CA GLY A 363 -0.86 7.99 16.85
C GLY A 363 -1.23 8.27 15.39
N TRP A 364 -1.94 9.38 15.20
CA TRP A 364 -2.42 9.84 13.90
C TRP A 364 -1.92 11.22 13.51
N ASP A 365 -1.11 11.85 14.34
CA ASP A 365 -0.45 13.10 13.98
C ASP A 365 0.72 12.87 13.03
N SER A 366 1.18 13.92 12.37
CA SER A 366 2.21 13.83 11.33
C SER A 366 3.58 13.34 11.82
N LYS A 367 3.79 13.31 13.15
CA LYS A 367 5.04 12.85 13.77
C LYS A 367 4.98 11.44 14.32
N SER A 368 3.79 10.86 14.34
CA SER A 368 3.59 9.51 14.85
C SER A 368 4.41 8.47 14.10
N SER A 369 4.82 7.44 14.84
CA SER A 369 5.45 6.25 14.26
C SER A 369 4.42 5.42 13.51
N TYR A 370 4.84 4.85 12.39
CA TYR A 370 3.98 4.01 11.55
C TYR A 370 4.81 2.95 10.84
N MET A 371 4.36 1.70 10.87
CA MET A 371 4.90 0.62 10.05
C MET A 371 3.75 -0.17 9.44
N MET A 372 3.84 -0.50 8.16
CA MET A 372 2.92 -1.44 7.51
C MET A 372 3.67 -2.68 7.02
N LEU A 373 3.17 -3.84 7.45
CA LEU A 373 3.55 -5.16 6.96
C LEU A 373 2.47 -5.69 6.03
N ASN A 374 2.84 -6.04 4.81
CA ASN A 374 1.99 -6.74 3.86
C ASN A 374 2.22 -8.25 3.96
N TYR A 375 1.17 -9.05 4.14
CA TYR A 375 1.28 -10.51 4.08
C TYR A 375 0.24 -11.13 3.16
N ARG A 376 -0.25 -10.36 2.17
CA ARG A 376 -1.20 -10.83 1.16
C ARG A 376 -0.50 -11.76 0.17
N ASP A 377 -1.17 -12.85 -0.20
CA ASP A 377 -0.67 -13.84 -1.14
C ASP A 377 -0.45 -13.20 -2.51
N GLU A 378 0.78 -13.34 -3.03
CA GLU A 378 1.11 -12.93 -4.39
C GLU A 378 0.64 -11.55 -4.82
N GLY A 379 0.80 -10.56 -3.96
CA GLY A 379 0.59 -9.16 -4.27
C GLY A 379 -0.76 -8.78 -4.92
N ASP A 380 -1.38 -9.73 -5.55
CA ASP A 380 -2.59 -9.65 -6.35
C ASP A 380 -3.82 -10.22 -5.66
N GLY A 381 -3.57 -10.78 -4.46
CA GLY A 381 -4.61 -11.29 -3.59
C GLY A 381 -5.14 -12.66 -3.91
N GLY A 382 -4.49 -13.40 -4.81
CA GLY A 382 -4.89 -14.77 -5.12
C GLY A 382 -6.32 -14.86 -5.64
N VAL A 383 -6.75 -13.90 -6.40
CA VAL A 383 -8.09 -13.90 -7.01
C VAL A 383 -8.21 -15.11 -7.92
N ILE A 384 -9.17 -15.99 -7.65
CA ILE A 384 -9.29 -17.33 -8.28
C ILE A 384 -9.23 -17.27 -9.81
N PHE A 385 -9.90 -16.32 -10.45
CA PHE A 385 -9.84 -16.19 -11.90
C PHE A 385 -8.55 -15.56 -12.42
N ARG A 386 -7.73 -14.94 -11.55
CA ARG A 386 -6.38 -14.51 -11.92
C ARG A 386 -5.41 -15.66 -11.95
N ASP A 387 -5.56 -16.65 -11.10
CA ASP A 387 -4.81 -17.90 -11.22
C ASP A 387 -5.13 -18.59 -12.56
N TYR A 388 -6.41 -18.61 -12.94
CA TYR A 388 -6.81 -19.08 -14.27
C TYR A 388 -6.19 -18.24 -15.39
N LEU A 389 -6.15 -16.92 -15.26
CA LEU A 389 -5.53 -16.04 -16.25
C LEU A 389 -4.02 -16.27 -16.37
N ARG A 390 -3.32 -16.49 -15.27
CA ARG A 390 -1.89 -16.80 -15.28
C ARG A 390 -1.57 -18.07 -16.05
N ASP A 391 -2.40 -19.08 -15.92
CA ASP A 391 -2.20 -20.36 -16.60
C ASP A 391 -2.71 -20.35 -18.06
N ALA A 392 -3.62 -19.45 -18.37
CA ALA A 392 -4.34 -19.46 -19.64
C ALA A 392 -3.92 -18.37 -20.63
N ILE A 393 -3.33 -17.27 -20.17
CA ILE A 393 -2.91 -16.16 -21.03
C ILE A 393 -1.40 -16.06 -21.14
N PRO A 394 -0.93 -15.58 -22.30
CA PRO A 394 0.48 -15.24 -22.45
C PRO A 394 0.93 -14.28 -21.36
N VAL A 395 2.13 -14.46 -20.91
CA VAL A 395 2.78 -13.65 -19.89
C VAL A 395 2.72 -12.14 -20.21
N GLU A 396 2.65 -11.78 -21.49
CA GLU A 396 2.44 -10.40 -21.97
C GLU A 396 1.13 -9.78 -21.49
N GLU A 397 0.14 -10.57 -21.20
CA GLU A 397 -1.16 -10.10 -20.75
C GLU A 397 -1.32 -10.11 -19.23
N GLU A 398 -0.37 -10.70 -18.52
CA GLU A 398 -0.18 -10.58 -17.08
C GLU A 398 0.06 -9.13 -16.59
N LYS A 399 0.27 -8.21 -17.52
CA LYS A 399 0.23 -6.75 -17.25
C LYS A 399 -1.00 -6.29 -16.50
N MET A 400 -2.03 -7.09 -16.52
CA MET A 400 -3.29 -6.78 -15.86
C MET A 400 -3.18 -6.95 -14.35
N THR A 401 -2.21 -7.69 -13.89
CA THR A 401 -1.90 -7.79 -12.46
C THR A 401 -0.92 -6.69 -12.08
N HIS A 402 -1.26 -5.90 -11.09
CA HIS A 402 -0.43 -4.79 -10.61
C HIS A 402 0.16 -5.06 -9.24
N GLY A 403 -0.11 -6.22 -8.67
CA GLY A 403 0.47 -6.69 -7.44
C GLY A 403 1.97 -7.01 -7.59
N HIS A 404 2.67 -7.08 -6.48
CA HIS A 404 4.09 -7.39 -6.39
C HIS A 404 4.32 -8.63 -5.56
N ALA A 405 5.53 -9.21 -5.67
CA ALA A 405 6.00 -10.26 -4.78
C ALA A 405 6.53 -9.63 -3.46
N ASP A 406 5.67 -8.87 -2.78
CA ASP A 406 5.97 -8.14 -1.54
C ASP A 406 5.41 -8.83 -0.29
N GLU A 407 5.06 -10.11 -0.39
CA GLU A 407 4.53 -10.93 0.71
C GLU A 407 5.52 -11.00 1.87
N GLY A 408 5.06 -10.68 3.05
CA GLY A 408 5.89 -10.56 4.26
C GLY A 408 6.78 -9.29 4.25
N GLY A 409 6.65 -8.42 3.25
CA GLY A 409 7.42 -7.20 3.11
C GLY A 409 6.97 -6.09 4.07
N ILE A 410 7.94 -5.30 4.58
CA ILE A 410 7.65 -4.04 5.26
C ILE A 410 7.54 -2.97 4.18
N CYS A 411 6.31 -2.58 3.87
CA CYS A 411 6.03 -1.68 2.77
C CYS A 411 6.24 -0.21 3.13
N ARG A 412 6.09 0.14 4.40
CA ARG A 412 6.29 1.50 4.88
C ARG A 412 6.77 1.48 6.33
N LEU A 413 7.79 2.26 6.63
CA LEU A 413 8.18 2.64 7.98
C LEU A 413 8.31 4.16 8.01
N MET A 414 7.68 4.80 8.98
CA MET A 414 7.75 6.25 9.21
C MET A 414 8.00 6.56 10.67
N HIS A 415 8.68 7.65 10.93
CA HIS A 415 8.87 8.21 12.26
C HIS A 415 9.14 9.72 12.15
N ASP A 416 8.55 10.50 13.05
CA ASP A 416 8.72 11.96 13.13
C ASP A 416 8.56 12.67 11.77
N GLY A 417 7.51 12.30 11.02
CA GLY A 417 7.21 12.85 9.70
C GLY A 417 8.11 12.37 8.56
N THR A 418 9.08 11.50 8.84
CA THR A 418 10.06 11.00 7.88
C THR A 418 9.73 9.59 7.40
N ILE A 419 9.83 9.36 6.11
CA ILE A 419 9.78 8.02 5.53
C ILE A 419 11.18 7.39 5.71
N LEU A 420 11.23 6.26 6.38
CA LEU A 420 12.46 5.51 6.67
C LEU A 420 12.64 4.30 5.78
N LEU A 421 11.56 3.58 5.47
CA LEU A 421 11.52 2.48 4.51
C LEU A 421 10.29 2.64 3.59
N VAL A 422 10.43 2.20 2.36
CA VAL A 422 9.36 2.16 1.36
C VAL A 422 9.39 0.85 0.61
N ASP A 423 8.31 0.59 -0.11
CA ASP A 423 8.18 -0.56 -0.99
C ASP A 423 8.67 -0.29 -2.43
N GLY A 424 8.59 -1.31 -3.26
CA GLY A 424 9.15 -1.38 -4.61
C GLY A 424 8.74 -0.28 -5.60
N GLY A 425 7.54 0.27 -5.49
CA GLY A 425 7.05 1.34 -6.35
C GLY A 425 6.51 0.86 -7.71
N TYR A 426 6.49 1.74 -8.71
CA TYR A 426 5.86 1.44 -10.00
C TYR A 426 6.80 0.69 -10.94
N ARG A 427 6.22 -0.29 -11.67
CA ARG A 427 6.94 -0.90 -12.78
C ARG A 427 7.20 0.18 -13.82
N ASP A 428 8.36 0.64 -13.97
CA ASP A 428 8.64 1.59 -14.99
C ASP A 428 9.42 0.92 -16.13
N TYR A 429 9.27 1.37 -17.28
CA TYR A 429 9.87 1.07 -18.56
C TYR A 429 11.30 0.49 -18.54
N MET A 430 11.51 -0.55 -17.78
CA MET A 430 12.81 -1.26 -17.78
C MET A 430 12.96 -2.02 -19.10
N PRO A 431 14.20 -2.14 -19.61
CA PRO A 431 14.51 -2.98 -20.77
C PRO A 431 14.11 -4.44 -20.61
N SER A 432 13.92 -4.90 -19.39
CA SER A 432 13.40 -6.23 -19.04
C SER A 432 11.95 -6.45 -19.48
N GLY A 433 11.36 -5.48 -20.19
CA GLY A 433 10.04 -5.64 -20.77
C GLY A 433 8.92 -5.54 -19.74
N MET A 434 7.85 -6.23 -20.02
CA MET A 434 6.53 -6.10 -19.41
C MET A 434 6.44 -6.50 -17.97
N TYR A 435 7.38 -7.26 -17.51
CA TYR A 435 7.34 -7.93 -16.22
C TYR A 435 7.84 -7.07 -15.09
N GLY A 436 7.82 -5.79 -15.34
CA GLY A 436 7.97 -4.79 -14.36
C GLY A 436 8.99 -5.18 -13.32
N ALA A 437 10.24 -4.93 -13.61
CA ALA A 437 11.34 -5.33 -12.76
C ALA A 437 11.07 -5.11 -11.27
N PHE A 438 10.32 -4.10 -10.90
CA PHE A 438 10.02 -3.76 -9.50
C PHE A 438 8.95 -4.63 -8.84
N ARG A 439 8.36 -5.57 -9.55
CA ARG A 439 7.40 -6.54 -9.02
C ARG A 439 8.04 -7.79 -8.44
N GLN A 440 9.36 -7.94 -8.60
CA GLN A 440 10.10 -9.08 -8.04
C GLN A 440 10.33 -8.93 -6.54
N ASP A 441 10.48 -10.06 -5.86
CA ASP A 441 10.69 -10.15 -4.42
C ASP A 441 11.93 -9.39 -3.92
N TYR A 442 13.01 -9.38 -4.68
CA TYR A 442 14.26 -8.72 -4.31
C TYR A 442 14.22 -7.18 -4.37
N PHE A 443 13.12 -6.59 -4.83
CA PHE A 443 12.90 -5.15 -4.75
C PHE A 443 12.15 -4.68 -3.49
N HIS A 444 11.91 -5.61 -2.56
CA HIS A 444 11.10 -5.37 -1.37
C HIS A 444 11.90 -5.62 -0.08
N ASN A 445 11.48 -5.01 1.04
CA ASN A 445 12.11 -5.20 2.35
C ASN A 445 11.65 -6.54 2.97
N ARG A 446 12.23 -7.63 2.50
CA ARG A 446 11.81 -8.98 2.85
C ARG A 446 12.96 -10.00 2.78
N LEU A 447 12.67 -11.22 3.22
CA LEU A 447 13.53 -12.37 2.95
C LEU A 447 13.27 -12.88 1.53
N CYS A 448 14.37 -13.12 0.78
CA CYS A 448 14.36 -13.76 -0.52
C CYS A 448 15.10 -15.10 -0.46
N VAL A 449 14.54 -16.12 -1.08
CA VAL A 449 15.17 -17.46 -1.15
C VAL A 449 15.32 -17.88 -2.60
N ARG A 450 16.47 -18.51 -2.90
CA ARG A 450 16.74 -19.14 -4.21
C ARG A 450 17.27 -20.53 -3.99
N GLN A 451 16.88 -21.46 -4.86
CA GLN A 451 17.57 -22.75 -4.95
C GLN A 451 19.01 -22.57 -5.43
N GLY A 452 19.90 -23.40 -4.94
CA GLY A 452 21.32 -23.31 -5.22
C GLY A 452 22.10 -22.47 -4.22
N LYS A 453 23.40 -22.54 -4.33
CA LYS A 453 24.33 -21.79 -3.49
C LYS A 453 25.00 -20.68 -4.30
N ILE A 454 24.96 -19.47 -3.81
CA ILE A 454 25.70 -18.35 -4.38
C ILE A 454 27.18 -18.74 -4.59
N TRP A 455 27.76 -18.35 -5.73
CA TRP A 455 29.13 -18.66 -6.21
C TRP A 455 29.40 -20.12 -6.64
N MET A 456 28.40 -21.01 -6.63
CA MET A 456 28.59 -22.38 -7.13
C MET A 456 28.16 -22.58 -8.59
N GLY A 457 27.95 -21.52 -9.33
CA GLY A 457 27.39 -21.59 -10.68
C GLY A 457 25.90 -21.85 -10.64
N GLN A 458 25.14 -20.82 -10.83
CA GLN A 458 23.69 -20.92 -10.93
C GLN A 458 23.35 -21.37 -12.34
N GLU A 459 22.73 -22.54 -12.49
CA GLU A 459 22.07 -22.84 -13.76
C GLU A 459 20.98 -21.82 -13.98
N ALA A 460 20.84 -21.35 -15.22
CA ALA A 460 19.74 -20.43 -15.54
C ALA A 460 18.44 -21.20 -15.26
N GLY A 461 17.81 -20.89 -14.15
CA GLY A 461 16.47 -21.36 -13.83
C GLY A 461 15.48 -20.89 -14.89
N GLU A 462 14.29 -21.43 -14.84
CA GLU A 462 13.19 -20.84 -15.60
C GLU A 462 12.94 -19.42 -15.07
N TRP A 463 13.30 -18.45 -15.87
CA TRP A 463 13.00 -17.06 -15.54
C TRP A 463 11.50 -16.87 -15.58
N ARG A 464 10.97 -16.18 -14.61
CA ARG A 464 9.56 -15.79 -14.59
C ARG A 464 9.15 -15.06 -15.86
N TYR A 465 10.10 -14.39 -16.48
CA TYR A 465 9.98 -13.54 -17.63
C TYR A 465 10.95 -14.00 -18.70
N SER A 466 10.96 -13.58 -19.85
CA SER A 466 11.68 -14.09 -21.01
C SER A 466 13.15 -14.48 -20.73
N PRO A 467 13.57 -15.73 -21.02
CA PRO A 467 14.96 -16.15 -20.87
C PRO A 467 15.95 -15.41 -21.80
N THR A 468 15.43 -14.73 -22.80
CA THR A 468 16.25 -14.01 -23.79
C THR A 468 16.68 -12.63 -23.33
N ASP A 469 15.99 -12.06 -22.33
CA ASP A 469 16.22 -10.68 -21.91
C ASP A 469 17.19 -10.60 -20.70
N HIS A 470 17.55 -11.73 -20.10
CA HIS A 470 18.47 -11.81 -18.98
C HIS A 470 19.65 -12.71 -19.33
N PRO A 471 20.85 -12.15 -19.43
CA PRO A 471 22.06 -12.97 -19.59
C PRO A 471 22.21 -13.90 -18.37
N LYS A 472 22.84 -15.06 -18.58
CA LYS A 472 23.25 -15.89 -17.44
C LYS A 472 24.04 -15.04 -16.46
N ILE A 473 23.50 -14.90 -15.25
CA ILE A 473 24.18 -14.18 -14.20
C ILE A 473 25.08 -15.20 -13.52
N GLU A 474 26.38 -15.16 -13.84
CA GLU A 474 27.39 -15.81 -13.03
C GLU A 474 27.49 -14.97 -11.75
N GLY A 475 26.69 -15.33 -10.74
CA GLY A 475 26.52 -14.54 -9.54
C GLY A 475 27.82 -14.26 -8.82
N GLN A 476 28.30 -13.04 -8.98
CA GLN A 476 29.39 -12.48 -8.15
C GLN A 476 28.85 -11.66 -6.99
N SER A 477 27.62 -11.11 -7.11
CA SER A 477 26.93 -10.36 -6.07
C SER A 477 25.66 -11.06 -5.64
N ILE A 478 25.17 -10.75 -4.43
CA ILE A 478 23.91 -11.32 -3.95
C ILE A 478 22.72 -10.79 -4.77
N ILE A 479 22.75 -9.53 -5.16
CA ILE A 479 21.65 -8.94 -5.96
C ILE A 479 21.63 -9.57 -7.35
N ASP A 480 22.77 -9.73 -8.00
CA ASP A 480 22.86 -10.44 -9.28
C ASP A 480 22.32 -11.87 -9.16
N TYR A 481 22.65 -12.56 -8.07
CA TYR A 481 22.15 -13.91 -7.81
C TYR A 481 20.63 -13.94 -7.62
N LEU A 482 20.07 -12.98 -6.90
CA LEU A 482 18.64 -12.87 -6.65
C LEU A 482 17.84 -12.48 -7.90
N HIS A 483 18.44 -11.87 -8.90
CA HIS A 483 17.80 -11.60 -10.19
C HIS A 483 17.27 -12.86 -10.86
N ASN A 484 17.81 -14.03 -10.55
CA ASN A 484 17.20 -15.29 -10.94
C ASN A 484 16.02 -15.63 -10.04
N ALA A 485 14.87 -15.07 -10.36
CA ALA A 485 13.64 -15.30 -9.60
C ALA A 485 12.98 -16.65 -9.91
N GLY A 486 13.42 -17.34 -10.98
CA GLY A 486 12.77 -18.56 -11.44
C GLY A 486 11.40 -18.29 -12.12
N SER A 487 10.67 -19.34 -12.42
CA SER A 487 9.31 -19.24 -12.93
C SER A 487 8.37 -18.68 -11.86
N TYR A 488 7.28 -18.10 -12.33
CA TYR A 488 6.19 -17.63 -11.46
C TYR A 488 5.72 -18.77 -10.55
N ARG A 489 5.54 -18.52 -9.29
CA ARG A 489 5.07 -19.51 -8.33
C ARG A 489 4.06 -18.91 -7.37
N PHE A 490 3.10 -19.72 -7.06
CA PHE A 490 2.10 -19.40 -6.07
C PHE A 490 2.67 -19.62 -4.67
N VAL A 491 2.63 -18.61 -3.84
CA VAL A 491 2.96 -18.71 -2.41
C VAL A 491 1.69 -18.53 -1.58
N ARG A 492 1.70 -19.12 -0.40
CA ARG A 492 0.62 -18.96 0.56
C ARG A 492 1.13 -18.20 1.76
N THR A 493 0.34 -17.28 2.24
CA THR A 493 0.66 -16.50 3.44
C THR A 493 -0.43 -16.65 4.47
N GLN A 494 -0.05 -16.49 5.71
CA GLN A 494 -0.99 -16.48 6.83
C GLN A 494 -0.44 -15.66 7.99
N LYS A 495 -1.32 -14.97 8.71
CA LYS A 495 -1.00 -14.45 10.01
C LYS A 495 -1.08 -15.60 11.02
N ILE A 496 -0.06 -15.74 11.83
CA ILE A 496 -0.02 -16.68 12.92
C ILE A 496 -0.58 -16.02 14.19
N ASP A 497 -0.01 -14.87 14.53
CA ASP A 497 -0.37 -14.12 15.73
C ASP A 497 -0.32 -12.61 15.46
N PHE A 498 -1.14 -11.86 16.21
CA PHE A 498 -1.05 -10.42 16.33
C PHE A 498 -1.56 -10.01 17.72
N LEU A 499 -0.75 -9.29 18.48
CA LEU A 499 -1.06 -8.81 19.82
C LEU A 499 -0.55 -7.39 20.02
N THR A 500 -1.32 -6.59 20.75
CA THR A 500 -0.98 -5.21 21.09
C THR A 500 -1.06 -5.02 22.60
N PHE A 501 -0.06 -4.35 23.17
CA PHE A 501 0.03 -4.01 24.59
C PHE A 501 0.54 -2.57 24.73
N ASP A 502 0.51 -2.04 25.95
CA ASP A 502 0.99 -0.68 26.21
C ASP A 502 2.49 -0.51 25.96
N ASP A 503 3.29 -1.56 26.22
CA ASP A 503 4.75 -1.57 26.15
C ASP A 503 5.31 -2.12 24.83
N PHE A 504 4.58 -2.99 24.14
CA PHE A 504 5.00 -3.51 22.84
C PHE A 504 3.81 -3.98 21.99
N ASP A 505 4.02 -4.05 20.70
CA ASP A 505 3.15 -4.75 19.76
C ASP A 505 3.94 -5.88 19.08
N TYR A 506 3.24 -6.95 18.73
CA TYR A 506 3.84 -8.15 18.17
C TYR A 506 2.98 -8.73 17.06
N CYS A 507 3.62 -9.15 15.98
CA CYS A 507 2.97 -10.00 14.98
C CYS A 507 3.91 -11.13 14.53
N ARG A 508 3.31 -12.22 14.06
CA ARG A 508 3.98 -13.31 13.35
C ARG A 508 3.20 -13.65 12.10
N THR A 509 3.88 -13.60 10.96
CA THR A 509 3.34 -14.03 9.67
C THR A 509 4.18 -15.18 9.13
N LYS A 510 3.59 -16.02 8.29
CA LYS A 510 4.22 -17.16 7.65
C LYS A 510 3.97 -17.13 6.16
N LEU A 511 5.00 -17.37 5.39
CA LEU A 511 4.94 -17.64 3.95
C LEU A 511 5.33 -19.09 3.69
N ILE A 512 4.63 -19.75 2.77
CA ILE A 512 4.88 -21.12 2.34
C ILE A 512 5.07 -21.12 0.82
N ASP A 513 6.27 -21.52 0.38
CA ASP A 513 6.61 -21.72 -1.03
C ASP A 513 6.85 -23.20 -1.27
N ASP A 514 5.82 -23.91 -1.68
CA ASP A 514 5.88 -25.35 -1.94
C ASP A 514 6.76 -25.68 -3.16
N LYS A 515 6.99 -24.72 -4.06
CA LYS A 515 7.79 -24.94 -5.28
C LYS A 515 9.30 -24.83 -5.02
N LEU A 516 9.71 -23.88 -4.18
CA LEU A 516 11.10 -23.76 -3.76
C LEU A 516 11.45 -24.61 -2.53
N GLY A 517 10.46 -25.24 -1.90
CA GLY A 517 10.64 -26.13 -0.78
C GLY A 517 11.05 -25.41 0.51
N TYR A 518 10.44 -24.27 0.83
CA TYR A 518 10.71 -23.59 2.09
C TYR A 518 9.47 -22.94 2.72
N GLN A 519 9.55 -22.66 4.00
CA GLN A 519 8.67 -21.80 4.75
C GLN A 519 9.47 -20.65 5.34
N TRP A 520 8.84 -19.50 5.48
CA TRP A 520 9.45 -18.32 6.10
C TRP A 520 8.50 -17.71 7.11
N ASP A 521 8.94 -17.63 8.36
CA ASP A 521 8.25 -16.92 9.43
C ASP A 521 8.91 -15.55 9.63
N ARG A 522 8.13 -14.47 9.58
CA ARG A 522 8.54 -13.14 10.00
C ARG A 522 7.84 -12.77 11.29
N VAL A 523 8.63 -12.42 12.29
CA VAL A 523 8.16 -11.87 13.55
C VAL A 523 8.60 -10.42 13.63
N VAL A 524 7.66 -9.52 13.82
CA VAL A 524 7.94 -8.11 14.11
C VAL A 524 7.46 -7.79 15.52
N THR A 525 8.36 -7.25 16.32
CA THR A 525 8.05 -6.71 17.65
C THR A 525 8.40 -5.24 17.68
N TRP A 526 7.43 -4.39 17.90
CA TRP A 526 7.65 -2.99 18.18
C TRP A 526 7.71 -2.75 19.67
N VAL A 527 8.89 -2.46 20.20
CA VAL A 527 9.13 -2.05 21.59
C VAL A 527 8.85 -0.56 21.65
N LYS A 528 7.73 -0.16 22.27
CA LYS A 528 7.21 1.23 22.20
C LYS A 528 8.07 2.25 22.91
N ASP A 529 8.70 1.86 24.01
CA ASP A 529 9.73 2.64 24.69
C ASP A 529 11.03 1.81 24.71
N PRO A 530 12.02 2.16 23.90
CA PRO A 530 12.34 3.43 23.27
C PRO A 530 11.91 3.60 21.78
N GLY A 531 10.95 2.86 21.25
CA GLY A 531 10.47 3.05 19.88
C GLY A 531 11.24 2.28 18.82
N ILE A 532 11.71 1.07 19.12
CA ILE A 532 12.49 0.23 18.21
C ILE A 532 11.72 -0.99 17.74
N TYR A 533 12.05 -1.43 16.52
CA TYR A 533 11.47 -2.63 15.93
C TYR A 533 12.53 -3.74 15.88
N ILE A 534 12.18 -4.90 16.40
CA ILE A 534 12.98 -6.13 16.29
C ILE A 534 12.27 -7.04 15.28
N VAL A 535 12.99 -7.37 14.21
CA VAL A 535 12.49 -8.23 13.15
C VAL A 535 13.28 -9.53 13.17
N PHE A 536 12.59 -10.64 13.34
CA PHE A 536 13.14 -11.98 13.17
C PHE A 536 12.60 -12.58 11.87
N ASP A 537 13.46 -13.12 11.06
CA ASP A 537 13.14 -13.83 9.83
C ASP A 537 13.71 -15.25 9.91
N VAL A 538 12.85 -16.25 9.94
CA VAL A 538 13.26 -17.66 10.04
C VAL A 538 12.82 -18.41 8.80
N MET A 539 13.79 -18.86 8.00
CA MET A 539 13.56 -19.77 6.88
C MET A 539 13.72 -21.21 7.37
N LYS A 540 12.77 -22.06 6.99
CA LYS A 540 12.80 -23.51 7.24
C LYS A 540 12.69 -24.23 5.91
N ALA A 541 13.61 -25.16 5.63
CA ALA A 541 13.55 -26.02 4.47
C ALA A 541 12.46 -27.10 4.64
N THR A 542 11.59 -27.22 3.64
CA THR A 542 10.58 -28.28 3.54
C THR A 542 10.99 -29.39 2.60
N GLU A 543 12.12 -29.23 1.94
CA GLU A 543 12.82 -30.20 1.11
C GLU A 543 14.32 -30.14 1.39
N GLU A 544 15.05 -31.25 1.11
CA GLU A 544 16.51 -31.26 1.19
C GLU A 544 17.10 -30.64 -0.07
N GLU A 545 17.73 -29.47 0.07
CA GLU A 545 18.23 -28.72 -1.10
C GLU A 545 19.34 -27.71 -0.71
N TRP A 546 20.17 -27.35 -1.68
CA TRP A 546 21.00 -26.17 -1.59
C TRP A 546 20.16 -24.91 -1.76
N MET A 547 20.18 -24.02 -0.76
CA MET A 547 19.44 -22.76 -0.82
C MET A 547 20.32 -21.60 -0.40
N THR A 548 20.06 -20.45 -1.05
CA THR A 548 20.57 -19.15 -0.63
C THR A 548 19.38 -18.32 -0.11
N ALA A 549 19.49 -17.85 1.13
CA ALA A 549 18.53 -16.98 1.77
C ALA A 549 19.17 -15.61 2.03
N ALA A 550 18.47 -14.54 1.70
CA ALA A 550 18.94 -13.17 1.86
C ALA A 550 17.83 -12.28 2.45
N ASN A 551 18.13 -11.63 3.55
CA ASN A 551 17.29 -10.61 4.17
C ASN A 551 17.67 -9.23 3.62
N LEU A 552 16.73 -8.51 3.02
CA LEU A 552 16.99 -7.31 2.22
C LEU A 552 16.34 -6.07 2.85
N TRP A 553 17.10 -4.97 2.84
CA TRP A 553 16.65 -3.64 3.28
C TRP A 553 17.03 -2.60 2.24
N HIS A 554 16.04 -1.87 1.76
CA HIS A 554 16.20 -0.87 0.70
C HIS A 554 16.28 0.54 1.30
N THR A 555 17.30 1.30 0.89
CA THR A 555 17.50 2.69 1.31
C THR A 555 17.99 3.54 0.14
N ARG A 556 18.08 4.84 0.36
CA ARG A 556 18.59 5.79 -0.63
C ARG A 556 20.01 6.24 -0.35
N LYS A 557 20.37 6.31 0.91
CA LYS A 557 21.64 6.87 1.35
C LYS A 557 22.10 6.21 2.63
N ILE A 558 23.36 5.86 2.69
CA ILE A 558 24.04 5.46 3.92
C ILE A 558 24.82 6.69 4.39
N LEU A 559 24.55 7.15 5.59
CA LEU A 559 25.20 8.31 6.23
C LEU A 559 26.47 7.90 6.96
N ASP A 560 26.41 6.78 7.69
CA ASP A 560 27.49 6.17 8.43
C ASP A 560 27.28 4.66 8.51
N GLN A 561 28.34 3.90 8.71
CA GLN A 561 28.28 2.44 8.85
C GLN A 561 29.47 1.92 9.64
N GLY A 562 29.31 0.73 10.20
CA GLY A 562 30.35 0.00 10.89
C GLY A 562 30.10 -1.51 10.80
N ASP A 563 30.68 -2.26 11.73
CA ASP A 563 30.51 -3.72 11.74
C ASP A 563 29.04 -4.05 12.02
N HIS A 564 28.35 -4.59 11.03
CA HIS A 564 26.97 -5.06 11.10
C HIS A 564 25.89 -3.99 11.34
N TRP A 565 26.19 -2.71 11.13
CA TRP A 565 25.21 -1.64 11.26
C TRP A 565 25.37 -0.56 10.18
N TYR A 566 24.22 0.06 9.83
CA TYR A 566 24.09 1.05 8.77
C TYR A 566 23.15 2.16 9.21
N LEU A 567 23.63 3.39 9.30
CA LEU A 567 22.80 4.56 9.51
C LEU A 567 22.33 5.06 8.16
N THR A 568 21.04 4.99 7.91
CA THR A 568 20.45 5.26 6.61
C THR A 568 19.51 6.44 6.64
N GLN A 569 19.32 7.05 5.47
CA GLN A 569 18.36 8.12 5.27
C GLN A 569 17.64 7.89 3.94
N TYR A 570 16.32 8.04 3.99
CA TYR A 570 15.51 8.03 2.79
C TYR A 570 15.20 9.47 2.40
N ASP A 571 15.87 9.99 1.38
CA ASP A 571 15.62 11.30 0.82
C ASP A 571 14.82 11.20 -0.48
N SER A 572 14.00 12.21 -0.76
CA SER A 572 13.28 12.30 -2.02
C SER A 572 14.10 13.12 -3.01
N LEU A 573 14.80 12.47 -3.93
CA LEU A 573 15.54 13.17 -5.00
C LEU A 573 14.63 13.96 -5.95
N THR A 574 13.33 13.69 -5.95
CA THR A 574 12.39 14.30 -6.89
C THR A 574 11.54 15.38 -6.27
N ASN A 575 11.50 15.49 -4.95
CA ASN A 575 10.70 16.50 -4.27
C ASN A 575 11.56 17.34 -3.30
N LYS A 576 11.96 18.53 -3.76
CA LYS A 576 12.74 19.50 -2.95
C LYS A 576 12.05 19.97 -1.67
N LYS A 577 10.82 19.53 -1.39
CA LYS A 577 10.06 19.90 -0.20
C LYS A 577 10.11 18.82 0.91
N TYR A 578 10.78 17.71 0.65
CA TYR A 578 10.92 16.64 1.63
C TYR A 578 12.29 16.72 2.28
N ASP A 579 12.34 17.32 3.45
CA ASP A 579 13.52 17.34 4.30
C ASP A 579 13.30 16.25 5.37
N PRO A 580 14.15 15.24 5.47
CA PRO A 580 14.02 14.21 6.50
C PRO A 580 14.28 14.81 7.89
N GLU A 581 13.45 14.46 8.87
CA GLU A 581 13.62 14.84 10.28
C GLU A 581 14.22 13.70 11.12
N SER A 582 14.31 12.50 10.56
CA SER A 582 14.82 11.30 11.21
C SER A 582 15.67 10.45 10.27
N ASN A 583 16.56 9.66 10.86
CA ASN A 583 17.34 8.61 10.21
C ASN A 583 16.86 7.23 10.66
N LEU A 584 17.30 6.17 9.97
CA LEU A 584 17.11 4.80 10.39
C LEU A 584 18.44 4.11 10.61
N LEU A 585 18.64 3.59 11.81
CA LEU A 585 19.71 2.64 12.07
C LEU A 585 19.20 1.23 11.79
N ILE A 586 19.85 0.55 10.85
CA ILE A 586 19.65 -0.88 10.56
C ILE A 586 20.83 -1.62 11.19
N TYR A 587 20.56 -2.50 12.14
CA TYR A 587 21.59 -3.27 12.84
C TYR A 587 21.29 -4.76 12.83
N PHE A 588 22.30 -5.58 12.53
CA PHE A 588 22.24 -7.04 12.50
C PHE A 588 22.98 -7.63 13.70
N PRO A 589 22.31 -7.89 14.82
CA PRO A 589 22.95 -8.45 16.00
C PRO A 589 23.33 -9.93 15.89
N GLU A 590 22.74 -10.67 14.95
CA GLU A 590 23.11 -12.06 14.62
C GLU A 590 24.00 -12.09 13.38
N THR A 591 25.22 -12.57 13.55
CA THR A 591 26.22 -12.54 12.48
C THR A 591 26.88 -13.90 12.18
N HIS A 592 26.53 -14.92 12.99
CA HIS A 592 27.15 -16.23 12.86
C HIS A 592 26.75 -16.93 11.56
N TYR A 593 27.74 -17.26 10.74
CA TYR A 593 27.55 -17.80 9.39
C TYR A 593 26.69 -16.92 8.47
N ARG A 594 26.74 -15.61 8.65
CA ARG A 594 26.10 -14.62 7.78
C ARG A 594 27.14 -13.82 7.03
N LEU A 595 26.82 -13.52 5.80
CA LEU A 595 27.54 -12.56 4.97
C LEU A 595 26.70 -11.30 4.82
N GLU A 596 27.34 -10.19 4.60
CA GLU A 596 26.68 -8.91 4.38
C GLU A 596 27.17 -8.27 3.10
N SER A 597 26.29 -7.56 2.42
CA SER A 597 26.67 -6.72 1.31
C SER A 597 25.86 -5.43 1.26
N VAL A 598 26.45 -4.43 0.63
CA VAL A 598 25.84 -3.16 0.29
C VAL A 598 26.00 -2.96 -1.20
N GLU A 599 24.92 -3.00 -1.93
CA GLU A 599 24.96 -2.97 -3.38
C GLU A 599 24.03 -1.90 -3.95
N PRO A 600 24.43 -1.20 -5.03
CA PRO A 600 23.55 -0.31 -5.73
C PRO A 600 22.51 -1.11 -6.52
N GLU A 601 21.26 -0.69 -6.45
CA GLU A 601 20.20 -1.23 -7.29
C GLU A 601 19.62 -0.15 -8.18
N LYS A 602 19.65 -0.41 -9.47
CA LYS A 602 19.10 0.52 -10.45
C LYS A 602 17.62 0.30 -10.59
N ARG A 603 16.87 1.31 -10.18
CA ARG A 603 15.45 1.43 -10.52
C ARG A 603 15.26 2.50 -11.59
N ASN A 604 14.12 2.46 -12.25
CA ASN A 604 13.87 3.27 -13.42
C ASN A 604 13.82 4.79 -13.14
N TYR A 605 13.28 5.18 -12.01
CA TYR A 605 13.11 6.58 -11.63
C TYR A 605 14.02 7.00 -10.48
N GLN A 606 14.72 6.06 -9.87
CA GLN A 606 15.72 6.34 -8.84
C GLN A 606 16.63 5.14 -8.61
N ASN A 607 17.88 5.42 -8.27
CA ASN A 607 18.77 4.40 -7.77
C ASN A 607 18.54 4.21 -6.27
N GLU A 608 18.64 2.99 -5.82
CA GLU A 608 18.61 2.62 -4.41
C GLU A 608 19.88 1.89 -4.01
N ILE A 609 20.03 1.68 -2.72
CA ILE A 609 21.05 0.88 -2.09
C ILE A 609 20.34 -0.25 -1.38
N VAL A 610 20.75 -1.48 -1.64
CA VAL A 610 20.28 -2.66 -0.93
C VAL A 610 21.32 -3.07 0.07
N ILE A 611 20.93 -3.11 1.34
CA ILE A 611 21.69 -3.68 2.43
C ILE A 611 21.15 -5.09 2.62
N SER A 612 22.01 -6.09 2.54
CA SER A 612 21.62 -7.48 2.67
C SER A 612 22.46 -8.23 3.69
N GLN A 613 21.79 -9.12 4.43
CA GLN A 613 22.44 -10.16 5.21
C GLN A 613 22.01 -11.51 4.65
N TYR A 614 22.95 -12.39 4.29
CA TYR A 614 22.62 -13.60 3.53
C TYR A 614 23.50 -14.80 3.90
N THR A 615 23.05 -15.98 3.52
CA THR A 615 23.79 -17.23 3.60
C THR A 615 23.42 -18.15 2.44
N GLY A 616 24.33 -19.02 2.05
CA GLY A 616 24.06 -20.08 1.09
C GLY A 616 24.66 -21.39 1.58
N GLN A 617 23.81 -22.38 1.83
CA GLN A 617 24.20 -23.69 2.37
C GLN A 617 23.27 -24.80 1.89
N HIS A 618 23.66 -26.04 2.13
CA HIS A 618 22.80 -27.19 1.98
C HIS A 618 21.90 -27.29 3.23
N PHE A 619 20.64 -27.42 3.02
CA PHE A 619 19.64 -27.59 4.10
C PHE A 619 19.11 -29.02 4.06
N GLU A 620 19.07 -29.67 5.20
CA GLU A 620 18.30 -30.90 5.39
C GLU A 620 16.81 -30.59 5.58
N LEU A 621 15.95 -31.58 5.33
CA LEU A 621 14.51 -31.43 5.59
C LEU A 621 14.27 -31.02 7.03
N GLY A 622 13.60 -29.91 7.23
CA GLY A 622 13.26 -29.35 8.54
C GLY A 622 14.35 -28.46 9.14
N GLU A 623 15.52 -28.37 8.52
CA GLU A 623 16.56 -27.46 8.97
C GLU A 623 16.13 -26.00 8.73
N HIS A 624 16.55 -25.11 9.61
CA HIS A 624 16.15 -23.72 9.55
C HIS A 624 17.29 -22.77 9.89
N ILE A 625 17.16 -21.55 9.42
CA ILE A 625 18.09 -20.47 9.65
C ILE A 625 17.33 -19.19 9.99
N GLY A 626 17.82 -18.47 10.99
CA GLY A 626 17.21 -17.18 11.42
C GLY A 626 18.11 -16.00 11.09
N PHE A 627 17.48 -14.88 10.79
CA PHE A 627 18.08 -13.55 10.69
C PHE A 627 17.43 -12.64 11.72
N VAL A 628 18.19 -11.70 12.21
CA VAL A 628 17.69 -10.69 13.16
C VAL A 628 18.08 -9.31 12.69
N THR A 629 17.11 -8.42 12.65
CA THR A 629 17.34 -7.01 12.35
C THR A 629 16.71 -6.14 13.40
N ALA A 630 17.46 -5.21 13.95
CA ALA A 630 16.94 -4.10 14.72
C ALA A 630 16.79 -2.88 13.80
N LEU A 631 15.57 -2.35 13.69
CA LEU A 631 15.27 -1.11 12.98
C LEU A 631 15.02 -0.03 14.02
N ILE A 632 15.88 0.97 14.08
CA ILE A 632 15.90 1.97 15.14
C ILE A 632 15.79 3.36 14.52
N PRO A 633 14.61 3.99 14.56
CA PRO A 633 14.46 5.40 14.20
C PRO A 633 15.32 6.26 15.11
N GLN A 634 15.99 7.26 14.54
CA GLN A 634 16.91 8.14 15.25
C GLN A 634 16.75 9.59 14.81
N GLY A 635 17.01 10.53 15.73
CA GLY A 635 17.16 11.93 15.38
C GLY A 635 18.34 12.17 14.42
N LEU A 636 18.30 13.27 13.67
CA LEU A 636 19.30 13.56 12.62
C LEU A 636 20.74 13.63 13.14
N ASP A 637 20.93 14.14 14.37
CA ASP A 637 22.25 14.35 14.98
C ASP A 637 22.58 13.29 16.06
N GLU A 638 21.79 12.22 16.15
CA GLU A 638 21.98 11.17 17.15
C GLU A 638 23.08 10.21 16.73
N ASP A 639 23.98 9.88 17.70
CA ASP A 639 25.04 8.87 17.47
C ASP A 639 24.42 7.47 17.53
N PRO A 640 24.56 6.64 16.48
CA PRO A 640 24.00 5.28 16.45
C PRO A 640 24.75 4.29 17.37
N ARG A 641 26.02 4.53 17.70
CA ARG A 641 26.90 3.57 18.39
C ARG A 641 26.39 3.11 19.75
N PRO A 642 25.79 3.97 20.60
CA PRO A 642 25.22 3.50 21.86
C PRO A 642 24.15 2.40 21.71
N TRP A 643 23.44 2.33 20.59
CA TRP A 643 22.47 1.27 20.33
C TRP A 643 23.14 -0.08 20.03
N ILE A 644 24.26 -0.05 19.34
CA ILE A 644 25.04 -1.26 19.03
C ILE A 644 25.52 -1.94 20.32
N ASP A 645 25.98 -1.16 21.27
CA ASP A 645 26.44 -1.66 22.59
C ASP A 645 25.29 -2.18 23.47
N ARG A 646 24.06 -1.69 23.23
CA ARG A 646 22.88 -2.03 24.03
C ARG A 646 22.13 -3.25 23.55
N ILE A 647 22.27 -3.62 22.27
CA ILE A 647 21.50 -4.70 21.66
C ILE A 647 22.41 -5.88 21.40
N SER A 648 22.04 -7.05 21.93
CA SER A 648 22.78 -8.28 21.73
C SER A 648 21.88 -9.44 21.37
N PHE A 649 22.34 -10.26 20.44
CA PHE A 649 21.68 -11.53 20.09
C PHE A 649 21.99 -12.60 21.14
N ILE A 650 21.02 -13.39 21.48
CA ILE A 650 21.14 -14.55 22.35
C ILE A 650 20.53 -15.76 21.63
N ASP A 651 21.37 -16.67 21.18
CA ASP A 651 20.91 -17.94 20.64
C ASP A 651 20.44 -18.88 21.76
N SER A 652 19.66 -19.88 21.42
CA SER A 652 19.30 -20.90 22.39
C SER A 652 20.47 -21.88 22.64
N ASP A 653 20.48 -22.50 23.82
CA ASP A 653 21.47 -23.54 24.18
C ASP A 653 21.46 -24.72 23.21
N ASN A 654 20.30 -25.01 22.61
CA ASN A 654 20.18 -25.90 21.46
C ASN A 654 20.02 -25.04 20.20
N PRO A 655 21.08 -24.94 19.37
CA PRO A 655 20.99 -24.17 18.13
C PRO A 655 19.81 -24.65 17.30
N GLY A 656 18.96 -23.72 16.94
CA GLY A 656 17.79 -24.03 16.15
C GLY A 656 16.47 -24.09 16.90
N ASP A 657 16.41 -24.18 18.20
CA ASP A 657 15.13 -24.24 18.92
C ASP A 657 14.50 -22.86 19.14
N GLY A 658 15.31 -21.88 19.51
CA GLY A 658 14.85 -20.51 19.77
C GLY A 658 15.91 -19.47 19.46
N MET A 659 15.52 -18.22 19.51
CA MET A 659 16.40 -17.07 19.34
C MET A 659 15.83 -15.86 20.06
N SER A 660 16.67 -14.95 20.53
CA SER A 660 16.22 -13.73 21.18
C SER A 660 17.20 -12.57 21.02
N VAL A 661 16.72 -11.40 21.33
CA VAL A 661 17.50 -10.16 21.44
C VAL A 661 17.33 -9.59 22.83
N GLU A 662 18.45 -9.24 23.46
CA GLU A 662 18.49 -8.50 24.70
C GLU A 662 18.80 -7.03 24.41
N ILE A 663 18.03 -6.11 25.00
CA ILE A 663 18.16 -4.67 24.88
C ILE A 663 18.42 -4.12 26.27
N LYS A 664 19.63 -3.56 26.50
CA LYS A 664 20.05 -2.99 27.78
C LYS A 664 19.82 -1.48 27.80
N LEU A 665 18.81 -1.05 28.54
CA LEU A 665 18.54 0.34 28.80
C LEU A 665 19.06 0.73 30.20
N ASP A 666 19.18 2.03 30.48
CA ASP A 666 19.77 2.52 31.75
C ASP A 666 19.07 1.99 33.01
N LYS A 667 17.76 1.76 32.92
CA LYS A 667 16.92 1.36 34.07
C LYS A 667 16.34 -0.04 33.96
N GLN A 668 16.36 -0.62 32.79
CA GLN A 668 15.72 -1.89 32.51
C GLN A 668 16.47 -2.67 31.42
N THR A 669 16.23 -3.97 31.40
CA THR A 669 16.66 -4.87 30.32
C THR A 669 15.42 -5.50 29.73
N ILE A 670 15.27 -5.38 28.43
CA ILE A 670 14.20 -5.98 27.66
C ILE A 670 14.78 -7.18 26.92
N GLN A 671 14.06 -8.29 26.92
CA GLN A 671 14.42 -9.44 26.09
C GLN A 671 13.21 -9.88 25.28
N VAL A 672 13.39 -9.95 23.98
CA VAL A 672 12.38 -10.38 23.02
C VAL A 672 12.88 -11.65 22.35
N GLY A 673 12.06 -12.69 22.30
CA GLY A 673 12.48 -13.93 21.69
C GLY A 673 11.35 -14.77 21.15
N MET A 674 11.74 -15.73 20.31
CA MET A 674 10.81 -16.60 19.62
C MET A 674 11.33 -18.03 19.50
N LYS A 675 10.39 -18.96 19.38
CA LYS A 675 10.66 -20.31 18.93
C LYS A 675 10.88 -20.30 17.41
N ARG A 676 11.99 -20.88 16.94
CA ARG A 676 12.29 -20.91 15.50
C ARG A 676 11.37 -21.86 14.75
N ASP A 677 11.19 -23.08 15.30
CA ASP A 677 10.35 -24.10 14.66
C ASP A 677 8.96 -24.15 15.29
N MET A 678 8.02 -23.52 14.66
CA MET A 678 6.59 -23.73 14.96
C MET A 678 6.07 -24.86 14.07
N ARG A 679 6.02 -26.06 14.58
CA ARG A 679 5.27 -27.13 13.96
C ARG A 679 3.77 -26.92 14.19
N MET A 680 3.15 -26.20 13.28
CA MET A 680 1.70 -26.25 13.11
C MET A 680 1.37 -27.39 12.13
N ASP A 681 1.31 -28.61 12.60
CA ASP A 681 0.63 -29.64 11.85
C ASP A 681 -0.86 -29.30 11.85
N MET A 682 -1.30 -28.61 10.81
CA MET A 682 -2.71 -28.59 10.48
C MET A 682 -3.10 -29.99 10.01
N VAL A 683 -3.36 -30.89 10.95
CA VAL A 683 -4.09 -32.10 10.61
C VAL A 683 -5.45 -31.65 10.15
N ARG A 684 -5.66 -31.65 8.85
CA ARG A 684 -7.00 -31.56 8.26
C ARG A 684 -7.80 -32.83 8.60
N ASP A 685 -8.13 -32.98 9.88
CA ASP A 685 -9.33 -33.74 10.20
C ASP A 685 -10.49 -32.81 9.82
N TYR A 686 -11.32 -33.23 8.90
CA TYR A 686 -12.44 -32.50 8.29
C TYR A 686 -13.38 -31.79 9.28
N ARG A 687 -13.12 -31.81 10.56
CA ARG A 687 -14.01 -31.30 11.58
C ARG A 687 -13.42 -30.28 12.54
N ARG A 688 -12.11 -30.23 12.78
CA ARG A 688 -11.44 -29.23 13.61
C ARG A 688 -9.94 -29.18 13.33
N PRO A 689 -9.34 -28.00 13.14
CA PRO A 689 -7.89 -27.90 13.16
C PRO A 689 -7.38 -28.34 14.55
N LYS A 690 -6.56 -29.35 14.60
CA LYS A 690 -5.81 -29.69 15.80
C LYS A 690 -4.47 -29.00 15.72
N TYR A 691 -4.25 -28.07 16.60
CA TYR A 691 -2.92 -27.51 16.84
C TYR A 691 -2.17 -28.49 17.72
N THR A 692 -1.15 -29.15 17.18
CA THR A 692 -0.19 -29.89 17.99
C THR A 692 0.92 -28.94 18.39
N TYR A 693 0.92 -28.52 19.65
CA TYR A 693 2.06 -27.83 20.23
C TYR A 693 3.12 -28.89 20.57
N GLU A 694 4.26 -28.85 19.89
CA GLU A 694 5.40 -29.60 20.41
C GLU A 694 5.90 -28.94 21.69
N SER A 695 6.11 -29.76 22.69
CA SER A 695 6.50 -29.34 24.04
C SER A 695 8.01 -29.05 24.17
N GLY A 696 8.72 -28.86 23.07
CA GLY A 696 10.16 -28.58 23.09
C GLY A 696 10.48 -27.29 23.85
N LYS A 697 11.30 -27.39 24.89
CA LYS A 697 11.82 -26.25 25.62
C LYS A 697 13.10 -25.75 24.97
N TYR A 698 13.31 -24.46 25.04
CA TYR A 698 14.55 -23.82 24.66
C TYR A 698 14.96 -22.78 25.71
N ASN A 699 16.26 -22.50 25.77
CA ASN A 699 16.82 -21.54 26.70
C ASN A 699 17.47 -20.41 25.90
N CYS A 700 17.00 -19.20 26.13
CA CYS A 700 17.65 -17.99 25.62
C CYS A 700 18.13 -17.17 26.80
N GLY A 701 19.40 -17.34 27.18
CA GLY A 701 19.96 -16.66 28.33
C GLY A 701 19.27 -17.03 29.64
N LYS A 702 18.49 -16.10 30.21
CA LYS A 702 17.75 -16.34 31.46
C LYS A 702 16.34 -16.89 31.28
N VAL A 703 15.83 -16.88 30.07
CA VAL A 703 14.50 -17.37 29.74
C VAL A 703 14.58 -18.82 29.30
N GLU A 704 13.92 -19.71 30.02
CA GLU A 704 13.66 -21.12 29.63
C GLU A 704 12.17 -21.27 29.38
N THR A 705 11.76 -21.62 28.17
CA THR A 705 10.35 -21.72 27.81
C THR A 705 10.10 -22.64 26.61
N ASN A 706 8.87 -23.04 26.40
CA ASN A 706 8.41 -23.63 25.16
C ASN A 706 7.43 -22.71 24.40
N ALA A 707 7.34 -21.44 24.80
CA ALA A 707 6.49 -20.44 24.17
C ALA A 707 6.89 -20.22 22.72
N ASP A 708 5.91 -19.90 21.88
CA ASP A 708 6.16 -19.48 20.48
C ASP A 708 6.83 -18.10 20.42
N PHE A 709 6.49 -17.25 21.38
CA PHE A 709 7.07 -15.92 21.55
C PHE A 709 7.13 -15.55 23.04
N PHE A 710 8.13 -14.78 23.41
CA PHE A 710 8.20 -14.17 24.73
C PHE A 710 8.74 -12.74 24.68
N TYR A 711 8.23 -11.91 25.58
CA TYR A 711 8.72 -10.57 25.89
C TYR A 711 8.93 -10.47 27.40
N THR A 712 10.07 -10.00 27.82
CA THR A 712 10.37 -9.74 29.24
C THR A 712 10.96 -8.37 29.42
N GLU A 713 10.54 -7.69 30.47
CA GLU A 713 11.11 -6.42 30.90
C GLU A 713 11.55 -6.54 32.36
N LYS A 714 12.85 -6.44 32.58
CA LYS A 714 13.48 -6.58 33.90
C LYS A 714 14.01 -5.27 34.40
N THR A 715 13.45 -4.77 35.49
CA THR A 715 13.98 -3.66 36.28
C THR A 715 14.76 -4.21 37.50
N LYS A 716 15.31 -3.30 38.33
CA LYS A 716 15.99 -3.73 39.59
C LYS A 716 15.10 -4.53 40.53
N LYS A 717 13.78 -4.33 40.49
CA LYS A 717 12.85 -4.86 41.48
C LYS A 717 11.78 -5.78 40.88
N LYS A 718 11.43 -5.59 39.64
CA LYS A 718 10.28 -6.22 38.99
C LYS A 718 10.69 -6.89 37.68
N LEU A 719 10.00 -7.94 37.36
CA LEU A 719 10.03 -8.59 36.07
C LEU A 719 8.61 -8.62 35.52
N SER A 720 8.36 -7.89 34.45
CA SER A 720 7.15 -8.04 33.63
C SER A 720 7.44 -9.01 32.51
N PHE A 721 6.49 -9.86 32.18
CA PHE A 721 6.67 -10.81 31.09
C PHE A 721 5.35 -11.09 30.36
N THR A 722 5.49 -11.38 29.09
CA THR A 722 4.42 -11.91 28.24
C THR A 722 4.94 -13.12 27.50
N VAL A 723 4.18 -14.21 27.50
CA VAL A 723 4.50 -15.45 26.80
C VAL A 723 3.31 -15.92 25.98
N VAL A 724 3.56 -16.35 24.76
CA VAL A 724 2.52 -16.68 23.78
C VAL A 724 2.57 -18.17 23.47
N ASN A 725 1.40 -18.83 23.46
CA ASN A 725 1.27 -20.26 23.17
C ASN A 725 2.21 -21.12 24.01
N VAL A 726 2.14 -20.96 25.31
CA VAL A 726 3.08 -21.51 26.29
C VAL A 726 2.45 -22.59 27.14
N SER A 727 3.24 -23.55 27.58
CA SER A 727 2.87 -24.43 28.70
C SER A 727 3.87 -24.37 29.87
N LYS A 728 5.06 -23.88 29.63
CA LYS A 728 6.09 -23.68 30.67
C LYS A 728 6.96 -22.48 30.36
N ALA A 729 7.19 -21.64 31.36
CA ALA A 729 8.13 -20.53 31.27
C ALA A 729 8.84 -20.29 32.59
N TYR A 730 10.14 -20.08 32.56
CA TYR A 730 11.00 -19.78 33.68
C TYR A 730 11.91 -18.60 33.36
N TYR A 731 12.28 -17.83 34.37
CA TYR A 731 13.27 -16.78 34.26
C TYR A 731 14.30 -16.93 35.38
N ASP A 732 15.56 -17.13 35.02
CA ASP A 732 16.67 -17.36 35.97
C ASP A 732 16.33 -18.51 36.97
N GLY A 733 15.73 -19.61 36.46
CA GLY A 733 15.30 -20.74 37.20
C GLY A 733 14.01 -20.56 38.02
N LYS A 734 13.44 -19.37 38.11
CA LYS A 734 12.15 -19.10 38.76
C LYS A 734 11.01 -19.37 37.79
N GLU A 735 10.05 -20.19 38.22
CA GLU A 735 8.85 -20.49 37.45
C GLU A 735 8.00 -19.22 37.29
N LEU A 736 7.69 -18.86 36.04
CA LEU A 736 6.78 -17.78 35.67
C LEU A 736 5.40 -18.33 35.33
N PHE A 737 5.38 -19.46 34.64
CA PHE A 737 4.17 -20.09 34.19
C PHE A 737 4.38 -21.60 34.02
N ALA A 738 3.49 -22.42 34.59
CA ALA A 738 3.43 -23.86 34.34
C ALA A 738 1.99 -24.33 34.33
N GLN A 739 1.52 -24.77 33.19
CA GLN A 739 0.17 -25.30 33.03
C GLN A 739 0.17 -26.41 31.99
N LEU A 740 -0.63 -27.43 32.22
CA LEU A 740 -0.80 -28.47 31.20
C LEU A 740 -1.50 -27.91 29.99
N PRO A 741 -1.05 -28.23 28.75
CA PRO A 741 -1.64 -27.72 27.52
C PRO A 741 -3.16 -27.98 27.41
N SER A 742 -3.66 -29.05 28.00
CA SER A 742 -5.09 -29.40 28.05
C SER A 742 -5.94 -28.48 28.94
N GLN A 743 -5.31 -27.66 29.77
CA GLN A 743 -5.99 -26.77 30.72
C GLN A 743 -6.00 -25.30 30.27
N PHE A 744 -5.53 -24.99 29.08
CA PHE A 744 -5.62 -23.66 28.53
C PHE A 744 -7.06 -23.14 28.53
N GLY A 745 -7.30 -22.04 29.22
CA GLY A 745 -8.60 -21.38 29.33
C GLY A 745 -9.44 -21.76 30.53
N LEU A 746 -8.92 -22.55 31.49
CA LEU A 746 -9.74 -23.06 32.60
C LEU A 746 -9.51 -22.40 33.97
N ALA A 747 -8.52 -21.57 34.16
CA ALA A 747 -8.32 -20.95 35.47
C ALA A 747 -7.70 -19.56 35.36
N PHE A 748 -8.52 -18.57 35.44
CA PHE A 748 -8.16 -17.24 35.88
C PHE A 748 -8.75 -17.03 37.28
N ASP A 749 -7.92 -16.79 38.27
CA ASP A 749 -8.33 -16.69 39.67
C ASP A 749 -8.51 -15.24 40.16
N GLY A 750 -8.48 -14.25 39.25
CA GLY A 750 -8.61 -12.86 39.59
C GLY A 750 -7.35 -12.22 40.17
N SER A 751 -6.19 -12.82 39.97
CA SER A 751 -4.89 -12.21 40.30
C SER A 751 -4.58 -11.02 39.37
N SER A 752 -3.42 -10.37 39.53
CA SER A 752 -2.92 -9.31 38.61
C SER A 752 -2.53 -9.84 37.24
N SER A 753 -2.61 -11.14 37.02
CA SER A 753 -2.27 -11.77 35.74
C SER A 753 -3.35 -11.55 34.70
N GLU A 754 -2.94 -11.33 33.46
CA GLU A 754 -3.84 -11.25 32.32
C GLU A 754 -3.68 -12.47 31.43
N TYR A 755 -4.80 -13.05 31.04
CA TYR A 755 -4.89 -14.16 30.11
C TYR A 755 -5.82 -13.82 28.96
N GLY A 756 -5.28 -13.80 27.74
CA GLY A 756 -6.05 -13.49 26.54
C GLY A 756 -6.38 -14.74 25.73
N ILE A 757 -7.62 -14.81 25.28
CA ILE A 757 -8.08 -15.72 24.22
C ILE A 757 -8.54 -14.83 23.08
N GLY A 758 -7.80 -14.78 22.02
CA GLY A 758 -8.12 -13.96 20.88
C GLY A 758 -7.36 -14.43 19.68
N LYS A 759 -6.63 -13.50 19.07
CA LYS A 759 -5.76 -13.77 17.93
C LYS A 759 -4.61 -14.72 18.27
N ALA A 760 -4.13 -14.65 19.54
CA ALA A 760 -3.17 -15.60 20.11
C ALA A 760 -3.50 -15.88 21.57
N ARG A 761 -3.03 -17.02 22.08
CA ARG A 761 -3.12 -17.33 23.52
C ARG A 761 -1.89 -16.78 24.19
N TYR A 762 -2.06 -15.89 25.15
CA TYR A 762 -0.95 -15.34 25.90
C TYR A 762 -1.19 -15.36 27.41
N TRP A 763 -0.10 -15.32 28.14
CA TRP A 763 -0.08 -15.05 29.57
C TRP A 763 0.83 -13.86 29.83
N ARG A 764 0.36 -12.90 30.60
CA ARG A 764 1.08 -11.69 30.96
C ARG A 764 0.96 -11.46 32.47
N ASP A 765 2.08 -11.17 33.11
CA ASP A 765 2.12 -10.90 34.55
C ASP A 765 3.34 -10.02 34.90
N GLU A 766 3.31 -9.46 36.11
CA GLU A 766 4.41 -8.75 36.72
C GLU A 766 4.72 -9.35 38.09
N ILE A 767 5.95 -9.72 38.32
CA ILE A 767 6.39 -10.31 39.56
C ILE A 767 7.52 -9.51 40.21
N ASP A 768 7.54 -9.49 41.56
CA ASP A 768 8.68 -8.99 42.30
C ASP A 768 9.89 -9.90 42.10
N PHE A 769 10.99 -9.29 41.69
CA PHE A 769 12.22 -9.99 41.42
C PHE A 769 13.34 -9.36 42.25
N LYS A 770 13.75 -10.09 43.30
CA LYS A 770 14.78 -9.64 44.26
C LYS A 770 16.16 -10.09 43.85
#